data_99f8d440a8c42f53a64be82200a766e3
#
_entry.id   99f8d440a8c42f53a64be82200a766e3
#
_cell.length_a   1.000
_cell.length_b   1.000
_cell.length_c   1.000
_cell.angle_alpha   90.00
_cell.angle_beta   90.00
_cell.angle_gamma   90.00
#
_symmetry.space_group_name_H-M   'P 1'
#
loop_
_entity.id
_entity.type
_entity.pdbx_description
1 polymer ?
#
loop_
_entity_poly.entity_id
_entity_poly.type
_entity_poly.pdbx_seq_one_letter_code
_entity_poly.pdbx_strand_id
1 'polypeptide(L)'
;MTFDKFTIKAQQAVQEAANIASQAHQQAIEPVHLLQGIIQKGRDVSNFVFQKLGVNATQIESLLQQEVQHLPRVEGGQPYFSNTSNEVLQHAIDNSQKLGDEFVSIEPLLLALLQVASPVSRILKDAGCKEDDMKHAIAELRQGQKVQSASADENYQALSKYARNLVDDARKGKLDPVIGRDEEIRRVLQILSRRTKNNPILIGEPGTGKTAIVEGLAERIVRGDVPENLKNKQLYSLDMGALVAGAKYKGEFEERLKSVIKEVTHADGNIILFIDEIHTLVGAGGGEGAMDAANILKPALARGELRAIGATTLNEYQKYFEKDKALERRFQTVMVNEPDEIDAISILRGLKERYENHHKVRIQDDACIAAVKLSERYISDRFLPDKAIDLMDEAAAKLRMERDSVPEELDEITRHLKQLQIEHEAIKRENDEDKIKLLDKQIAELQEQERQFRAKWEAERNLVNKIQQDKQDIESLKFEAEKAEREGNYGRVAEIRYGKLKQLQSDIDSIQLQLKATQGGTAMIREEVTADDIAEVVSRWTGIPVTRMLQSEREKLLHLEEELHQRVVGQDEAIEAVSNAVRRSRAGLQDPKRPIASFIFLGTTGTGKTELAKALAEYLFNDENMMTRIDMSEYQEKFSVSRLIGAPPGYVGYDEGGQLTEAVRRKPYSVVLFDEIEKAHPDVFNILLQVLDDGRLTDNKGRTVNFKNTIIIMTSNLGSQYIQERFENLNDTNREATINDTRKNVLEMLKKTIRPEFLNRIDDIIMFLPLTKEQIAHVVTLQMNSVKKMLETQGFTLEWTPEAISYIADKGYDPEFGARPVKRAIQEYVLNELSKKLLTEEVLREKPVIVDAIDGNLVFHN
;
A
#
# COMPACT_ATOMS: atom_id res chain seq x y z
N MET A 1 -53.97 0.19 -19.48
CA MET A 1 -53.26 -1.09 -19.26
C MET A 1 -52.42 -0.93 -18.00
N THR A 2 -52.50 -1.84 -17.07
CA THR A 2 -51.56 -1.92 -15.94
C THR A 2 -50.36 -2.74 -16.37
N PHE A 3 -49.17 -2.23 -16.17
CA PHE A 3 -47.91 -2.90 -16.54
C PHE A 3 -47.37 -3.82 -15.48
N ASP A 4 -48.17 -4.20 -14.47
CA ASP A 4 -47.78 -5.03 -13.32
C ASP A 4 -47.28 -6.42 -13.71
N LYS A 5 -47.68 -6.89 -14.90
CA LYS A 5 -47.23 -8.17 -15.48
C LYS A 5 -46.05 -8.04 -16.45
N PHE A 6 -45.40 -6.90 -16.51
CA PHE A 6 -44.18 -6.72 -17.28
C PHE A 6 -42.95 -6.81 -16.38
N THR A 7 -41.86 -7.31 -16.92
CA THR A 7 -40.58 -7.27 -16.19
C THR A 7 -40.10 -5.83 -15.98
N ILE A 8 -39.25 -5.61 -15.02
CA ILE A 8 -38.73 -4.26 -14.71
C ILE A 8 -38.13 -3.59 -15.96
N LYS A 9 -37.32 -4.32 -16.74
CA LYS A 9 -36.75 -3.81 -17.98
C LYS A 9 -37.79 -3.52 -19.07
N ALA A 10 -38.76 -4.38 -19.19
CA ALA A 10 -39.86 -4.14 -20.14
C ALA A 10 -40.68 -2.91 -19.75
N GLN A 11 -40.98 -2.72 -18.44
CA GLN A 11 -41.63 -1.50 -17.95
C GLN A 11 -40.77 -0.26 -18.22
N GLN A 12 -39.46 -0.33 -17.96
CA GLN A 12 -38.51 0.76 -18.25
C GLN A 12 -38.46 1.08 -19.77
N ALA A 13 -38.48 0.08 -20.63
CA ALA A 13 -38.49 0.28 -22.07
C ALA A 13 -39.75 0.98 -22.54
N VAL A 14 -40.92 0.59 -22.02
CA VAL A 14 -42.20 1.23 -22.30
C VAL A 14 -42.26 2.68 -21.78
N GLN A 15 -41.72 2.89 -20.56
CA GLN A 15 -41.63 4.25 -20.00
C GLN A 15 -40.68 5.13 -20.82
N GLU A 16 -39.58 4.59 -21.29
CA GLU A 16 -38.64 5.29 -22.15
C GLU A 16 -39.26 5.64 -23.51
N ALA A 17 -40.06 4.76 -24.05
CA ALA A 17 -40.83 5.06 -25.27
C ALA A 17 -41.76 6.28 -25.07
N ALA A 18 -42.41 6.40 -23.92
CA ALA A 18 -43.24 7.55 -23.57
C ALA A 18 -42.37 8.82 -23.41
N ASN A 19 -41.18 8.73 -22.81
CA ASN A 19 -40.23 9.83 -22.69
C ASN A 19 -39.75 10.31 -24.06
N ILE A 20 -39.39 9.38 -24.97
CA ILE A 20 -38.95 9.70 -26.34
C ILE A 20 -40.07 10.42 -27.12
N ALA A 21 -41.31 9.92 -27.05
CA ALA A 21 -42.44 10.58 -27.67
C ALA A 21 -42.67 12.00 -27.14
N SER A 22 -42.59 12.17 -25.81
CA SER A 22 -42.72 13.48 -25.18
C SER A 22 -41.62 14.46 -25.60
N GLN A 23 -40.36 14.02 -25.64
CA GLN A 23 -39.21 14.83 -26.09
C GLN A 23 -39.32 15.23 -27.57
N ALA A 24 -39.91 14.36 -28.39
CA ALA A 24 -40.20 14.65 -29.81
C ALA A 24 -41.47 15.50 -30.04
N HIS A 25 -42.13 15.94 -28.95
CA HIS A 25 -43.41 16.66 -28.98
C HIS A 25 -44.50 15.87 -29.71
N GLN A 26 -44.59 14.57 -29.47
CA GLN A 26 -45.57 13.66 -30.07
C GLN A 26 -46.51 13.11 -29.01
N GLN A 27 -47.82 13.21 -29.23
CA GLN A 27 -48.82 12.72 -28.27
C GLN A 27 -49.03 11.21 -28.34
N ALA A 28 -48.98 10.64 -29.56
CA ALA A 28 -49.18 9.22 -29.77
C ALA A 28 -47.85 8.46 -29.62
N ILE A 29 -47.78 7.53 -28.66
CA ILE A 29 -46.66 6.58 -28.53
C ILE A 29 -46.85 5.50 -29.59
N GLU A 30 -46.09 5.61 -30.68
CA GLU A 30 -46.13 4.68 -31.82
C GLU A 30 -45.16 3.50 -31.62
N PRO A 31 -45.24 2.39 -32.36
CA PRO A 31 -44.32 1.26 -32.28
C PRO A 31 -42.84 1.65 -32.46
N VAL A 32 -42.52 2.72 -33.15
CA VAL A 32 -41.19 3.24 -33.33
C VAL A 32 -40.57 3.69 -31.99
N HIS A 33 -41.36 4.32 -31.12
CA HIS A 33 -40.91 4.70 -29.79
C HIS A 33 -40.69 3.48 -28.89
N LEU A 34 -41.54 2.46 -29.02
CA LEU A 34 -41.38 1.19 -28.28
C LEU A 34 -40.07 0.49 -28.64
N LEU A 35 -39.73 0.41 -29.95
CA LEU A 35 -38.48 -0.22 -30.37
C LEU A 35 -37.26 0.60 -29.93
N GLN A 36 -37.31 1.94 -29.97
CA GLN A 36 -36.24 2.79 -29.43
C GLN A 36 -36.08 2.61 -27.93
N GLY A 37 -37.17 2.57 -27.16
CA GLY A 37 -37.16 2.29 -25.75
C GLY A 37 -36.53 0.92 -25.43
N ILE A 38 -36.83 -0.11 -26.19
CA ILE A 38 -36.25 -1.45 -26.09
C ILE A 38 -34.75 -1.42 -26.38
N ILE A 39 -34.31 -0.74 -27.43
CA ILE A 39 -32.90 -0.64 -27.79
C ILE A 39 -32.10 0.12 -26.70
N GLN A 40 -32.72 1.11 -26.04
CA GLN A 40 -32.04 1.87 -24.98
C GLN A 40 -32.01 1.14 -23.64
N LYS A 41 -33.11 0.54 -23.18
CA LYS A 41 -33.23 -0.08 -21.86
C LYS A 41 -33.06 -1.60 -21.86
N GLY A 42 -33.32 -2.26 -22.98
CA GLY A 42 -33.12 -3.71 -23.21
C GLY A 42 -31.97 -4.02 -24.16
N ARG A 43 -30.88 -3.22 -24.13
CA ARG A 43 -29.79 -3.24 -25.12
C ARG A 43 -29.08 -4.60 -25.17
N ASP A 44 -28.93 -5.26 -24.07
CA ASP A 44 -28.33 -6.61 -23.94
C ASP A 44 -29.15 -7.67 -24.71
N VAL A 45 -30.47 -7.67 -24.55
CA VAL A 45 -31.37 -8.60 -25.22
C VAL A 45 -31.50 -8.27 -26.73
N SER A 46 -31.73 -6.99 -27.05
CA SER A 46 -31.89 -6.55 -28.44
C SER A 46 -30.60 -6.76 -29.25
N ASN A 47 -29.44 -6.44 -28.71
CA ASN A 47 -28.16 -6.66 -29.38
C ASN A 47 -27.88 -8.15 -29.62
N PHE A 48 -28.12 -9.01 -28.62
CA PHE A 48 -27.97 -10.45 -28.80
C PHE A 48 -28.85 -10.96 -29.96
N VAL A 49 -30.13 -10.59 -29.97
CA VAL A 49 -31.06 -11.02 -31.03
C VAL A 49 -30.63 -10.49 -32.40
N PHE A 50 -30.29 -9.21 -32.52
CA PHE A 50 -29.83 -8.61 -33.76
C PHE A 50 -28.50 -9.21 -34.26
N GLN A 51 -27.56 -9.45 -33.37
CA GLN A 51 -26.28 -10.09 -33.72
C GLN A 51 -26.47 -11.53 -34.23
N LYS A 52 -27.38 -12.30 -33.63
CA LYS A 52 -27.70 -13.65 -34.08
C LYS A 52 -28.40 -13.67 -35.42
N LEU A 53 -29.20 -12.66 -35.71
CA LEU A 53 -29.86 -12.47 -37.01
C LEU A 53 -28.94 -11.84 -38.05
N GLY A 54 -27.71 -11.46 -37.72
CA GLY A 54 -26.76 -10.79 -38.60
C GLY A 54 -27.18 -9.36 -38.98
N VAL A 55 -27.99 -8.71 -38.16
CA VAL A 55 -28.55 -7.38 -38.38
C VAL A 55 -27.74 -6.31 -37.69
N ASN A 56 -27.50 -5.20 -38.35
CA ASN A 56 -26.77 -4.07 -37.79
C ASN A 56 -27.67 -3.16 -36.92
N ALA A 57 -27.55 -3.22 -35.62
CA ALA A 57 -28.34 -2.43 -34.67
C ALA A 57 -28.22 -0.92 -34.90
N THR A 58 -27.06 -0.39 -35.27
CA THR A 58 -26.83 1.04 -35.53
C THR A 58 -27.60 1.52 -36.74
N GLN A 59 -27.74 0.67 -37.75
CA GLN A 59 -28.52 0.99 -38.94
C GLN A 59 -30.02 1.06 -38.60
N ILE A 60 -30.53 0.15 -37.79
CA ILE A 60 -31.89 0.20 -37.27
C ILE A 60 -32.13 1.47 -36.47
N GLU A 61 -31.24 1.83 -35.55
CA GLU A 61 -31.38 3.06 -34.77
C GLU A 61 -31.48 4.31 -35.64
N SER A 62 -30.67 4.41 -36.70
CA SER A 62 -30.71 5.55 -37.61
C SER A 62 -32.03 5.65 -38.38
N LEU A 63 -32.57 4.51 -38.86
CA LEU A 63 -33.88 4.46 -39.54
C LEU A 63 -35.04 4.81 -38.60
N LEU A 64 -34.98 4.35 -37.34
CA LEU A 64 -35.98 4.71 -36.34
C LEU A 64 -35.96 6.21 -36.01
N GLN A 65 -34.78 6.84 -35.95
CA GLN A 65 -34.66 8.29 -35.75
C GLN A 65 -35.29 9.07 -36.89
N GLN A 66 -35.14 8.61 -38.14
CA GLN A 66 -35.79 9.23 -39.30
C GLN A 66 -37.31 9.08 -39.23
N GLU A 67 -37.81 7.89 -38.89
CA GLU A 67 -39.28 7.67 -38.75
C GLU A 67 -39.89 8.54 -37.65
N VAL A 68 -39.24 8.71 -36.51
CA VAL A 68 -39.72 9.60 -35.44
C VAL A 68 -39.81 11.06 -35.91
N GLN A 69 -38.89 11.51 -36.80
CA GLN A 69 -38.93 12.86 -37.33
C GLN A 69 -40.12 13.09 -38.30
N HIS A 70 -40.62 12.04 -38.93
CA HIS A 70 -41.77 12.10 -39.87
C HIS A 70 -43.13 12.07 -39.15
N LEU A 71 -43.18 11.72 -37.87
CA LEU A 71 -44.41 11.69 -37.10
C LEU A 71 -44.94 13.11 -36.77
N PRO A 72 -46.29 13.30 -36.72
CA PRO A 72 -46.88 14.59 -36.40
C PRO A 72 -46.47 15.11 -35.02
N ARG A 73 -46.10 16.38 -34.95
CA ARG A 73 -45.80 17.09 -33.70
C ARG A 73 -47.02 17.83 -33.21
N VAL A 74 -47.32 17.70 -31.91
CA VAL A 74 -48.48 18.38 -31.28
C VAL A 74 -47.99 18.96 -29.96
N GLU A 75 -48.18 20.25 -29.72
CA GLU A 75 -47.88 20.92 -28.47
C GLU A 75 -49.05 20.74 -27.49
N GLY A 76 -48.75 20.24 -26.28
CA GLY A 76 -49.64 20.25 -25.13
C GLY A 76 -50.67 19.12 -25.07
N GLY A 77 -50.35 18.00 -24.50
CA GLY A 77 -51.23 16.89 -24.14
C GLY A 77 -50.49 15.75 -23.47
N GLN A 78 -51.21 14.92 -22.73
CA GLN A 78 -50.60 13.73 -22.15
C GLN A 78 -50.34 12.65 -23.21
N PRO A 79 -49.17 12.00 -23.21
CA PRO A 79 -48.87 10.90 -24.14
C PRO A 79 -49.85 9.74 -23.95
N TYR A 80 -50.31 9.17 -25.07
CA TYR A 80 -51.15 7.97 -25.07
C TYR A 80 -50.61 6.95 -26.08
N PHE A 81 -50.85 5.66 -25.83
CA PHE A 81 -50.47 4.61 -26.78
C PHE A 81 -51.40 4.61 -27.97
N SER A 82 -50.83 4.62 -29.17
CA SER A 82 -51.61 4.46 -30.41
C SER A 82 -52.30 3.09 -30.43
N ASN A 83 -53.29 2.97 -31.28
CA ASN A 83 -53.98 1.67 -31.48
C ASN A 83 -53.01 0.57 -31.87
N THR A 84 -52.04 0.87 -32.74
CA THR A 84 -51.02 -0.05 -33.20
C THR A 84 -50.05 -0.44 -32.06
N SER A 85 -49.66 0.51 -31.20
CA SER A 85 -48.85 0.22 -30.02
C SER A 85 -49.61 -0.63 -29.00
N ASN A 86 -50.89 -0.38 -28.79
CA ASN A 86 -51.71 -1.23 -27.93
C ASN A 86 -51.85 -2.66 -28.50
N GLU A 87 -51.94 -2.82 -29.81
CA GLU A 87 -51.93 -4.13 -30.46
C GLU A 87 -50.59 -4.84 -30.28
N VAL A 88 -49.44 -4.15 -30.39
CA VAL A 88 -48.10 -4.69 -30.09
C VAL A 88 -48.02 -5.17 -28.65
N LEU A 89 -48.45 -4.36 -27.69
CA LEU A 89 -48.44 -4.72 -26.27
C LEU A 89 -49.32 -5.95 -25.97
N GLN A 90 -50.50 -6.04 -26.65
CA GLN A 90 -51.39 -7.22 -26.51
C GLN A 90 -50.75 -8.47 -27.13
N HIS A 91 -50.16 -8.38 -28.33
CA HIS A 91 -49.42 -9.49 -28.94
C HIS A 91 -48.22 -9.92 -28.10
N ALA A 92 -47.54 -9.00 -27.39
CA ALA A 92 -46.45 -9.34 -26.47
C ALA A 92 -46.97 -10.15 -25.30
N ILE A 93 -48.15 -9.83 -24.74
CA ILE A 93 -48.80 -10.62 -23.68
C ILE A 93 -49.13 -12.02 -24.19
N ASP A 94 -49.70 -12.11 -25.39
CA ASP A 94 -50.09 -13.40 -26.00
C ASP A 94 -48.84 -14.27 -26.28
N ASN A 95 -47.74 -13.67 -26.75
CA ASN A 95 -46.46 -14.35 -26.98
C ASN A 95 -45.85 -14.85 -25.64
N SER A 96 -45.92 -14.04 -24.58
CA SER A 96 -45.47 -14.42 -23.25
C SER A 96 -46.26 -15.65 -22.74
N GLN A 97 -47.58 -15.65 -22.87
CA GLN A 97 -48.41 -16.79 -22.48
C GLN A 97 -48.11 -18.07 -23.27
N LYS A 98 -47.86 -17.96 -24.61
CA LYS A 98 -47.44 -19.10 -25.44
C LYS A 98 -46.10 -19.68 -25.02
N LEU A 99 -45.18 -18.86 -24.51
CA LEU A 99 -43.89 -19.26 -23.97
C LEU A 99 -43.99 -19.84 -22.54
N GLY A 100 -45.18 -19.70 -21.91
CA GLY A 100 -45.41 -20.16 -20.55
C GLY A 100 -44.79 -19.27 -19.45
N ASP A 101 -44.68 -17.98 -19.74
CA ASP A 101 -44.16 -16.97 -18.87
C ASP A 101 -45.25 -16.33 -18.01
N GLU A 102 -44.92 -15.94 -16.78
CA GLU A 102 -45.79 -15.16 -15.88
C GLU A 102 -45.69 -13.66 -16.13
N PHE A 103 -44.54 -13.20 -16.63
CA PHE A 103 -44.25 -11.81 -16.92
C PHE A 103 -43.88 -11.60 -18.40
N VAL A 104 -44.21 -10.44 -18.95
CA VAL A 104 -43.83 -10.03 -20.28
C VAL A 104 -42.44 -9.40 -20.24
N SER A 105 -41.48 -10.03 -20.89
CA SER A 105 -40.09 -9.57 -21.02
C SER A 105 -39.83 -8.80 -22.31
N ILE A 106 -38.59 -8.39 -22.56
CA ILE A 106 -38.19 -7.66 -23.78
C ILE A 106 -38.36 -8.49 -25.04
N GLU A 107 -38.11 -9.81 -25.01
CA GLU A 107 -38.15 -10.69 -26.18
C GLU A 107 -39.56 -10.85 -26.78
N PRO A 108 -40.62 -11.12 -25.98
CA PRO A 108 -42.01 -11.09 -26.50
C PRO A 108 -42.40 -9.75 -27.09
N LEU A 109 -41.89 -8.63 -26.56
CA LEU A 109 -42.09 -7.29 -27.13
C LEU A 109 -41.44 -7.13 -28.51
N LEU A 110 -40.16 -7.57 -28.65
CA LEU A 110 -39.45 -7.55 -29.92
C LEU A 110 -40.17 -8.41 -30.98
N LEU A 111 -40.62 -9.59 -30.60
CA LEU A 111 -41.36 -10.50 -31.47
C LEU A 111 -42.72 -9.86 -31.91
N ALA A 112 -43.44 -9.23 -31.00
CA ALA A 112 -44.69 -8.56 -31.27
C ALA A 112 -44.52 -7.37 -32.25
N LEU A 113 -43.44 -6.59 -32.12
CA LEU A 113 -43.07 -5.51 -33.03
C LEU A 113 -42.81 -6.00 -34.47
N LEU A 114 -42.31 -7.23 -34.62
CA LEU A 114 -42.12 -7.84 -35.92
C LEU A 114 -43.45 -8.37 -36.53
N GLN A 115 -44.37 -8.88 -35.70
CA GLN A 115 -45.63 -9.51 -36.07
C GLN A 115 -46.70 -8.49 -36.45
N VAL A 116 -46.80 -7.39 -35.67
CA VAL A 116 -47.84 -6.37 -35.93
C VAL A 116 -47.45 -5.49 -37.11
N ALA A 117 -48.37 -5.33 -38.07
CA ALA A 117 -48.13 -4.53 -39.26
C ALA A 117 -47.94 -3.05 -38.91
N SER A 118 -46.70 -2.56 -39.04
CA SER A 118 -46.30 -1.20 -38.70
C SER A 118 -45.09 -0.76 -39.52
N PRO A 119 -44.72 0.53 -39.55
CA PRO A 119 -43.47 0.97 -40.14
C PRO A 119 -42.26 0.25 -39.53
N VAL A 120 -42.28 -0.02 -38.26
CA VAL A 120 -41.22 -0.77 -37.52
C VAL A 120 -41.12 -2.20 -38.04
N SER A 121 -42.23 -2.89 -38.23
CA SER A 121 -42.18 -4.27 -38.74
C SER A 121 -41.61 -4.35 -40.16
N ARG A 122 -41.79 -3.30 -40.99
CA ARG A 122 -41.12 -3.21 -42.30
C ARG A 122 -39.62 -2.99 -42.14
N ILE A 123 -39.21 -2.04 -41.34
CA ILE A 123 -37.79 -1.77 -41.07
C ILE A 123 -37.09 -3.05 -40.59
N LEU A 124 -37.68 -3.79 -39.64
CA LEU A 124 -37.12 -5.04 -39.14
C LEU A 124 -37.04 -6.13 -40.21
N LYS A 125 -38.08 -6.28 -41.02
CA LYS A 125 -38.12 -7.26 -42.13
C LYS A 125 -37.12 -6.91 -43.23
N ASP A 126 -37.02 -5.62 -43.61
CA ASP A 126 -36.09 -5.13 -44.63
C ASP A 126 -34.63 -5.26 -44.13
N ALA A 127 -34.39 -5.16 -42.82
CA ALA A 127 -33.12 -5.44 -42.20
C ALA A 127 -32.77 -6.95 -42.12
N GLY A 128 -33.68 -7.83 -42.51
CA GLY A 128 -33.44 -9.28 -42.53
C GLY A 128 -34.05 -10.06 -41.38
N CYS A 129 -34.79 -9.43 -40.46
CA CYS A 129 -35.43 -10.13 -39.35
C CYS A 129 -36.62 -10.98 -39.83
N LYS A 130 -36.51 -12.30 -39.74
CA LYS A 130 -37.58 -13.25 -39.95
C LYS A 130 -38.14 -13.74 -38.64
N GLU A 131 -39.46 -14.00 -38.60
CA GLU A 131 -40.14 -14.41 -37.37
C GLU A 131 -39.56 -15.71 -36.78
N ASP A 132 -39.32 -16.71 -37.63
CA ASP A 132 -38.82 -18.02 -37.19
C ASP A 132 -37.35 -17.91 -36.69
N ASP A 133 -36.52 -17.14 -37.40
CA ASP A 133 -35.14 -16.89 -36.98
C ASP A 133 -35.08 -16.12 -35.63
N MET A 134 -36.02 -15.17 -35.46
CA MET A 134 -36.12 -14.44 -34.17
C MET A 134 -36.60 -15.35 -33.03
N LYS A 135 -37.55 -16.24 -33.27
CA LYS A 135 -37.97 -17.25 -32.28
C LYS A 135 -36.83 -18.19 -31.91
N HIS A 136 -36.00 -18.59 -32.88
CA HIS A 136 -34.80 -19.40 -32.63
C HIS A 136 -33.77 -18.61 -31.79
N ALA A 137 -33.50 -17.37 -32.12
CA ALA A 137 -32.61 -16.53 -31.37
C ALA A 137 -33.09 -16.30 -29.92
N ILE A 138 -34.37 -16.10 -29.72
CA ILE A 138 -34.99 -15.98 -28.38
C ILE A 138 -34.91 -17.30 -27.62
N ALA A 139 -35.14 -18.42 -28.27
CA ALA A 139 -35.02 -19.75 -27.63
C ALA A 139 -33.56 -20.03 -27.18
N GLU A 140 -32.59 -19.63 -28.00
CA GLU A 140 -31.16 -19.73 -27.68
C GLU A 140 -30.76 -18.77 -26.53
N LEU A 141 -31.26 -17.55 -26.51
CA LEU A 141 -31.05 -16.59 -25.41
C LEU A 141 -31.60 -17.14 -24.11
N ARG A 142 -32.77 -17.73 -24.12
CA ARG A 142 -33.48 -18.23 -22.93
C ARG A 142 -32.95 -19.57 -22.41
N GLN A 143 -32.38 -20.38 -23.26
CA GLN A 143 -31.89 -21.75 -22.93
C GLN A 143 -32.92 -22.56 -22.13
N GLY A 144 -34.21 -22.45 -22.50
CA GLY A 144 -35.31 -23.15 -21.85
C GLY A 144 -35.80 -22.51 -20.51
N GLN A 145 -35.34 -21.33 -20.16
CA GLN A 145 -35.81 -20.61 -18.97
C GLN A 145 -37.14 -19.91 -19.24
N LYS A 146 -38.04 -19.95 -18.23
CA LYS A 146 -39.31 -19.23 -18.22
C LYS A 146 -39.18 -17.97 -17.36
N VAL A 147 -39.86 -16.90 -17.77
CA VAL A 147 -39.90 -15.62 -17.06
C VAL A 147 -40.94 -15.68 -15.96
N GLN A 148 -40.49 -16.03 -14.75
CA GLN A 148 -41.36 -16.21 -13.57
C GLN A 148 -41.19 -15.09 -12.52
N SER A 149 -40.25 -14.15 -12.70
CA SER A 149 -40.07 -13.00 -11.83
C SER A 149 -39.99 -11.71 -12.63
N ALA A 150 -40.29 -10.60 -11.99
CA ALA A 150 -40.19 -9.28 -12.58
C ALA A 150 -38.72 -8.88 -12.95
N SER A 151 -37.72 -9.53 -12.36
CA SER A 151 -36.29 -9.30 -12.58
C SER A 151 -35.66 -10.32 -13.56
N ALA A 152 -36.40 -11.19 -14.15
CA ALA A 152 -35.90 -12.31 -14.98
C ALA A 152 -35.00 -11.88 -16.14
N ASP A 153 -35.27 -10.71 -16.75
CA ASP A 153 -34.44 -10.14 -17.83
C ASP A 153 -33.03 -9.78 -17.43
N GLU A 154 -32.78 -9.60 -16.13
CA GLU A 154 -31.43 -9.33 -15.60
C GLU A 154 -30.58 -10.59 -15.54
N ASN A 155 -31.20 -11.76 -15.55
CA ASN A 155 -30.57 -13.06 -15.36
C ASN A 155 -30.00 -13.65 -16.67
N TYR A 156 -30.29 -13.05 -17.84
CA TYR A 156 -29.71 -13.48 -19.11
C TYR A 156 -28.27 -13.04 -19.25
N GLN A 157 -27.41 -13.96 -19.71
CA GLN A 157 -25.96 -13.74 -19.85
C GLN A 157 -25.30 -13.33 -18.52
N ALA A 158 -25.70 -13.96 -17.43
CA ALA A 158 -25.21 -13.66 -16.09
C ALA A 158 -23.68 -13.76 -16.01
N LEU A 159 -23.10 -14.73 -16.73
CA LEU A 159 -21.66 -14.94 -16.74
C LEU A 159 -20.91 -13.74 -17.35
N SER A 160 -21.42 -13.16 -18.43
CA SER A 160 -20.78 -12.00 -19.06
C SER A 160 -20.99 -10.69 -18.28
N LYS A 161 -22.01 -10.63 -17.42
CA LYS A 161 -22.29 -9.46 -16.55
C LYS A 161 -21.54 -9.49 -15.24
N TYR A 162 -21.39 -10.67 -14.66
CA TYR A 162 -20.89 -10.86 -13.30
C TYR A 162 -19.57 -11.62 -13.22
N ALA A 163 -18.98 -11.98 -14.37
CA ALA A 163 -17.70 -12.64 -14.41
C ALA A 163 -16.84 -12.17 -15.59
N ARG A 164 -15.54 -12.13 -15.37
CA ARG A 164 -14.53 -11.74 -16.37
C ARG A 164 -13.92 -12.98 -16.98
N ASN A 165 -13.85 -13.08 -18.31
CA ASN A 165 -13.22 -14.20 -19.00
C ASN A 165 -11.70 -14.01 -19.07
N LEU A 166 -10.96 -14.70 -18.23
CA LEU A 166 -9.49 -14.61 -18.16
C LEU A 166 -8.80 -15.19 -19.39
N VAL A 167 -9.38 -16.21 -20.04
CA VAL A 167 -8.81 -16.80 -21.27
C VAL A 167 -8.89 -15.82 -22.45
N ASP A 168 -9.98 -15.08 -22.55
CA ASP A 168 -10.11 -14.03 -23.57
C ASP A 168 -9.19 -12.85 -23.31
N ASP A 169 -9.01 -12.49 -22.04
CA ASP A 169 -8.07 -11.43 -21.68
C ASP A 169 -6.61 -11.86 -21.93
N ALA A 170 -6.27 -13.12 -21.66
CA ALA A 170 -4.97 -13.68 -22.04
C ALA A 170 -4.75 -13.63 -23.57
N ARG A 171 -5.76 -13.98 -24.37
CA ARG A 171 -5.68 -13.87 -25.84
C ARG A 171 -5.47 -12.44 -26.33
N LYS A 172 -6.01 -11.48 -25.60
CA LYS A 172 -5.88 -10.04 -25.91
C LYS A 172 -4.60 -9.43 -25.34
N GLY A 173 -3.76 -10.21 -24.63
CA GLY A 173 -2.53 -9.73 -23.99
C GLY A 173 -2.76 -8.75 -22.82
N LYS A 174 -3.94 -8.81 -22.19
CA LYS A 174 -4.28 -7.89 -21.08
C LYS A 174 -3.81 -8.38 -19.71
N LEU A 175 -3.43 -9.66 -19.59
CA LEU A 175 -2.96 -10.23 -18.33
C LEU A 175 -1.48 -9.96 -18.11
N ASP A 176 -1.08 -9.83 -16.86
CA ASP A 176 0.31 -9.68 -16.47
C ASP A 176 1.07 -11.01 -16.59
N PRO A 177 2.35 -11.01 -16.99
CA PRO A 177 3.14 -12.23 -17.06
C PRO A 177 3.34 -12.83 -15.67
N VAL A 178 3.07 -14.11 -15.52
CA VAL A 178 3.20 -14.82 -14.25
C VAL A 178 4.55 -15.51 -14.18
N ILE A 179 5.34 -15.18 -13.17
CA ILE A 179 6.72 -15.65 -12.99
C ILE A 179 6.86 -16.31 -11.62
N GLY A 180 7.63 -17.40 -11.55
CA GLY A 180 7.98 -18.06 -10.29
C GLY A 180 6.84 -18.84 -9.62
N ARG A 181 5.74 -19.14 -10.34
CA ARG A 181 4.57 -19.87 -9.81
C ARG A 181 4.28 -21.17 -10.55
N ASP A 182 5.28 -21.74 -11.18
CA ASP A 182 5.13 -22.93 -12.01
C ASP A 182 4.69 -24.18 -11.22
N GLU A 183 5.16 -24.34 -10.00
CA GLU A 183 4.80 -25.48 -9.14
C GLU A 183 3.34 -25.41 -8.72
N GLU A 184 2.87 -24.24 -8.26
CA GLU A 184 1.49 -24.03 -7.85
C GLU A 184 0.53 -24.19 -9.05
N ILE A 185 0.85 -23.62 -10.22
CA ILE A 185 0.04 -23.77 -11.42
C ILE A 185 -0.01 -25.25 -11.84
N ARG A 186 1.11 -25.96 -11.82
CA ARG A 186 1.17 -27.40 -12.10
C ARG A 186 0.30 -28.19 -11.11
N ARG A 187 0.34 -27.83 -9.85
CA ARG A 187 -0.50 -28.45 -8.82
C ARG A 187 -1.98 -28.20 -9.06
N VAL A 188 -2.38 -26.97 -9.41
CA VAL A 188 -3.75 -26.62 -9.80
C VAL A 188 -4.20 -27.45 -11.00
N LEU A 189 -3.39 -27.58 -12.06
CA LEU A 189 -3.68 -28.41 -13.23
C LEU A 189 -3.88 -29.89 -12.85
N GLN A 190 -3.02 -30.43 -11.99
CA GLN A 190 -3.16 -31.80 -11.50
C GLN A 190 -4.49 -32.01 -10.77
N ILE A 191 -4.88 -31.06 -9.91
CA ILE A 191 -6.14 -31.15 -9.15
C ILE A 191 -7.33 -31.06 -10.08
N LEU A 192 -7.36 -30.11 -11.02
CA LEU A 192 -8.43 -29.94 -12.00
C LEU A 192 -8.61 -31.19 -12.89
N SER A 193 -7.58 -31.98 -13.10
CA SER A 193 -7.60 -33.22 -13.89
C SER A 193 -8.05 -34.44 -13.09
N ARG A 194 -8.28 -34.34 -11.78
CA ARG A 194 -8.73 -35.48 -10.94
C ARG A 194 -10.19 -35.81 -11.19
N ARG A 195 -10.55 -37.05 -10.90
CA ARG A 195 -11.94 -37.51 -10.96
C ARG A 195 -12.79 -37.02 -9.79
N THR A 196 -12.19 -36.92 -8.62
CA THR A 196 -12.83 -36.46 -7.36
C THR A 196 -11.93 -35.46 -6.68
N LYS A 197 -12.46 -34.57 -5.83
CA LYS A 197 -11.74 -33.46 -5.21
C LYS A 197 -10.95 -32.64 -6.27
N ASN A 198 -11.64 -32.32 -7.34
CA ASN A 198 -11.08 -31.66 -8.51
C ASN A 198 -11.20 -30.13 -8.49
N ASN A 199 -11.59 -29.56 -7.36
CA ASN A 199 -11.64 -28.11 -7.15
C ASN A 199 -10.45 -27.71 -6.29
N PRO A 200 -9.44 -26.99 -6.81
CA PRO A 200 -8.35 -26.43 -6.01
C PRO A 200 -8.84 -25.23 -5.19
N ILE A 201 -8.31 -25.10 -3.99
CA ILE A 201 -8.41 -23.88 -3.19
C ILE A 201 -7.03 -23.37 -2.86
N LEU A 202 -6.73 -22.15 -3.32
CA LEU A 202 -5.47 -21.45 -3.09
C LEU A 202 -5.51 -20.82 -1.70
N ILE A 203 -4.58 -21.20 -0.84
CA ILE A 203 -4.48 -20.72 0.53
C ILE A 203 -3.19 -19.99 0.70
N GLY A 204 -3.25 -18.71 1.04
CA GLY A 204 -2.07 -17.88 1.26
C GLY A 204 -2.46 -16.52 1.82
N GLU A 205 -1.49 -15.82 2.36
CA GLU A 205 -1.70 -14.47 2.89
C GLU A 205 -2.08 -13.47 1.77
N PRO A 206 -2.70 -12.33 2.10
CA PRO A 206 -3.00 -11.29 1.12
C PRO A 206 -1.70 -10.82 0.43
N GLY A 207 -1.74 -10.59 -0.89
CA GLY A 207 -0.58 -10.11 -1.63
C GLY A 207 0.46 -11.16 -2.03
N THR A 208 0.24 -12.46 -1.73
CA THR A 208 1.15 -13.55 -2.15
C THR A 208 0.98 -13.99 -3.61
N GLY A 209 0.07 -13.39 -4.37
CA GLY A 209 -0.11 -13.68 -5.80
C GLY A 209 -1.05 -14.83 -6.12
N LYS A 210 -2.07 -15.10 -5.28
CA LYS A 210 -3.09 -16.14 -5.53
C LYS A 210 -3.82 -15.94 -6.86
N THR A 211 -4.24 -14.72 -7.17
CA THR A 211 -4.92 -14.37 -8.41
C THR A 211 -4.01 -14.52 -9.62
N ALA A 212 -2.73 -14.16 -9.49
CA ALA A 212 -1.73 -14.32 -10.54
C ALA A 212 -1.57 -15.81 -10.97
N ILE A 213 -1.64 -16.77 -10.06
CA ILE A 213 -1.60 -18.20 -10.39
C ILE A 213 -2.73 -18.59 -11.35
N VAL A 214 -3.92 -18.01 -11.14
CA VAL A 214 -5.10 -18.28 -11.99
C VAL A 214 -4.97 -17.59 -13.35
N GLU A 215 -4.40 -16.39 -13.38
CA GLU A 215 -4.07 -15.69 -14.63
C GLU A 215 -3.01 -16.44 -15.42
N GLY A 216 -1.97 -16.96 -14.77
CA GLY A 216 -0.98 -17.84 -15.38
C GLY A 216 -1.57 -19.15 -15.93
N LEU A 217 -2.56 -19.70 -15.25
CA LEU A 217 -3.33 -20.84 -15.77
C LEU A 217 -4.06 -20.47 -17.07
N ALA A 218 -4.70 -19.29 -17.13
CA ALA A 218 -5.37 -18.81 -18.34
C ALA A 218 -4.39 -18.64 -19.51
N GLU A 219 -3.19 -18.09 -19.26
CA GLU A 219 -2.14 -17.99 -20.27
C GLU A 219 -1.68 -19.38 -20.79
N ARG A 220 -1.50 -20.37 -19.91
CA ARG A 220 -1.14 -21.72 -20.31
C ARG A 220 -2.22 -22.40 -21.12
N ILE A 221 -3.50 -22.16 -20.81
CA ILE A 221 -4.64 -22.65 -21.63
C ILE A 221 -4.54 -22.07 -23.03
N VAL A 222 -4.29 -20.76 -23.16
CA VAL A 222 -4.17 -20.10 -24.49
C VAL A 222 -2.98 -20.62 -25.28
N ARG A 223 -1.84 -20.87 -24.62
CA ARG A 223 -0.63 -21.44 -25.25
C ARG A 223 -0.76 -22.94 -25.58
N GLY A 224 -1.79 -23.61 -25.02
CA GLY A 224 -1.98 -25.05 -25.16
C GLY A 224 -1.06 -25.89 -24.27
N ASP A 225 -0.35 -25.26 -23.33
CA ASP A 225 0.55 -25.91 -22.35
C ASP A 225 -0.23 -26.42 -21.13
N VAL A 226 -1.24 -27.21 -21.40
CA VAL A 226 -2.13 -27.83 -20.40
C VAL A 226 -2.51 -29.24 -20.85
N PRO A 227 -2.95 -30.13 -19.94
CA PRO A 227 -3.50 -31.43 -20.28
C PRO A 227 -4.65 -31.31 -21.30
N GLU A 228 -4.80 -32.34 -22.17
CA GLU A 228 -5.77 -32.36 -23.28
C GLU A 228 -7.20 -32.02 -22.84
N ASN A 229 -7.62 -32.49 -21.66
CA ASN A 229 -8.93 -32.25 -21.09
C ASN A 229 -9.17 -30.80 -20.63
N LEU A 230 -8.14 -29.94 -20.64
CA LEU A 230 -8.23 -28.53 -20.22
C LEU A 230 -7.99 -27.53 -21.37
N LYS A 231 -7.51 -27.97 -22.54
CA LYS A 231 -7.16 -27.10 -23.69
C LYS A 231 -8.31 -26.21 -24.18
N ASN A 232 -9.54 -26.71 -24.13
CA ASN A 232 -10.72 -25.98 -24.63
C ASN A 232 -11.58 -25.37 -23.52
N LYS A 233 -11.07 -25.36 -22.28
CA LYS A 233 -11.83 -24.80 -21.16
C LYS A 233 -11.76 -23.29 -21.15
N GLN A 234 -12.83 -22.68 -20.68
CA GLN A 234 -12.89 -21.24 -20.40
C GLN A 234 -12.73 -21.03 -18.90
N LEU A 235 -11.99 -20.01 -18.51
CA LEU A 235 -11.76 -19.66 -17.13
C LEU A 235 -12.36 -18.27 -16.86
N TYR A 236 -13.36 -18.24 -16.00
CA TYR A 236 -14.05 -17.02 -15.62
C TYR A 236 -13.73 -16.66 -14.17
N SER A 237 -13.38 -15.40 -13.92
CA SER A 237 -13.25 -14.83 -12.58
C SER A 237 -14.55 -14.16 -12.16
N LEU A 238 -15.16 -14.64 -11.08
CA LEU A 238 -16.39 -14.08 -10.53
C LEU A 238 -16.14 -12.73 -9.87
N ASP A 239 -16.89 -11.73 -10.29
CA ASP A 239 -16.85 -10.39 -9.69
C ASP A 239 -17.89 -10.26 -8.57
N MET A 240 -17.44 -10.39 -7.33
CA MET A 240 -18.30 -10.25 -6.16
C MET A 240 -18.88 -8.85 -6.02
N GLY A 241 -18.11 -7.81 -6.41
CA GLY A 241 -18.58 -6.44 -6.40
C GLY A 241 -19.76 -6.22 -7.34
N ALA A 242 -19.66 -6.73 -8.58
CA ALA A 242 -20.73 -6.64 -9.56
C ALA A 242 -21.99 -7.42 -9.14
N LEU A 243 -21.84 -8.56 -8.46
CA LEU A 243 -22.97 -9.33 -7.96
C LEU A 243 -23.76 -8.58 -6.87
N VAL A 244 -23.08 -7.84 -6.01
CA VAL A 244 -23.68 -7.11 -4.87
C VAL A 244 -24.15 -5.71 -5.30
N ALA A 245 -23.48 -5.08 -6.25
CA ALA A 245 -23.76 -3.72 -6.68
C ALA A 245 -25.21 -3.58 -7.17
N GLY A 246 -25.96 -2.65 -6.58
CA GLY A 246 -27.36 -2.36 -6.95
C GLY A 246 -28.39 -3.39 -6.48
N ALA A 247 -27.99 -4.45 -5.78
CA ALA A 247 -28.95 -5.39 -5.17
C ALA A 247 -29.59 -4.71 -3.94
N LYS A 248 -30.88 -4.40 -4.06
CA LYS A 248 -31.65 -3.76 -2.97
C LYS A 248 -32.08 -4.74 -1.88
N TYR A 249 -32.21 -6.01 -2.23
CA TYR A 249 -32.67 -7.09 -1.34
C TYR A 249 -31.75 -8.33 -1.45
N LYS A 250 -31.63 -9.07 -0.39
CA LYS A 250 -30.86 -10.33 -0.29
C LYS A 250 -31.21 -11.34 -1.42
N GLY A 251 -32.47 -11.42 -1.81
CA GLY A 251 -32.95 -12.33 -2.85
C GLY A 251 -32.36 -12.04 -4.24
N GLU A 252 -32.09 -10.77 -4.58
CA GLU A 252 -31.52 -10.38 -5.89
C GLU A 252 -30.09 -10.91 -6.06
N PHE A 253 -29.25 -10.81 -5.04
CA PHE A 253 -27.92 -11.40 -5.03
C PHE A 253 -27.95 -12.91 -5.23
N GLU A 254 -28.84 -13.60 -4.49
CA GLU A 254 -28.99 -15.05 -4.59
C GLU A 254 -29.47 -15.47 -5.99
N GLU A 255 -30.38 -14.73 -6.61
CA GLU A 255 -30.85 -15.00 -7.97
C GLU A 255 -29.75 -14.78 -9.01
N ARG A 256 -28.96 -13.72 -8.90
CA ARG A 256 -27.81 -13.45 -9.77
C ARG A 256 -26.76 -14.57 -9.68
N LEU A 257 -26.39 -14.97 -8.47
CA LEU A 257 -25.44 -16.06 -8.24
C LEU A 257 -26.00 -17.41 -8.76
N LYS A 258 -27.27 -17.71 -8.53
CA LYS A 258 -27.94 -18.90 -9.09
C LYS A 258 -27.91 -18.91 -10.61
N SER A 259 -28.10 -17.76 -11.23
CA SER A 259 -28.08 -17.62 -12.71
C SER A 259 -26.67 -17.87 -13.25
N VAL A 260 -25.61 -17.33 -12.63
CA VAL A 260 -24.22 -17.61 -12.98
C VAL A 260 -23.92 -19.11 -12.86
N ILE A 261 -24.29 -19.73 -11.74
CA ILE A 261 -24.03 -21.17 -11.51
C ILE A 261 -24.79 -22.04 -12.51
N LYS A 262 -26.04 -21.70 -12.84
CA LYS A 262 -26.80 -22.41 -13.86
C LYS A 262 -26.11 -22.33 -15.22
N GLU A 263 -25.66 -21.18 -15.62
CA GLU A 263 -24.95 -20.99 -16.89
C GLU A 263 -23.65 -21.77 -16.95
N VAL A 264 -22.87 -21.80 -15.86
CA VAL A 264 -21.66 -22.62 -15.73
C VAL A 264 -21.96 -24.11 -15.80
N THR A 265 -23.02 -24.57 -15.11
CA THR A 265 -23.39 -26.01 -15.07
C THR A 265 -23.93 -26.48 -16.42
N HIS A 266 -24.65 -25.64 -17.17
CA HIS A 266 -25.14 -25.96 -18.53
C HIS A 266 -24.02 -26.04 -19.57
N ALA A 267 -22.84 -25.50 -19.29
CA ALA A 267 -21.68 -25.62 -20.17
C ALA A 267 -20.94 -26.98 -20.08
N ASP A 268 -21.54 -27.98 -19.44
CA ASP A 268 -21.04 -29.37 -19.34
C ASP A 268 -19.55 -29.46 -18.92
N GLY A 269 -19.18 -28.64 -17.93
CA GLY A 269 -17.83 -28.61 -17.39
C GLY A 269 -16.78 -27.95 -18.32
N ASN A 270 -17.21 -27.24 -19.37
CA ASN A 270 -16.29 -26.44 -20.21
C ASN A 270 -15.88 -25.11 -19.58
N ILE A 271 -16.54 -24.72 -18.51
CA ILE A 271 -16.24 -23.49 -17.76
C ILE A 271 -15.66 -23.86 -16.40
N ILE A 272 -14.58 -23.18 -16.04
CA ILE A 272 -13.98 -23.20 -14.70
C ILE A 272 -14.23 -21.82 -14.10
N LEU A 273 -14.84 -21.78 -12.90
CA LEU A 273 -15.13 -20.55 -12.21
C LEU A 273 -14.07 -20.26 -11.14
N PHE A 274 -13.35 -19.16 -11.26
CA PHE A 274 -12.49 -18.66 -10.20
C PHE A 274 -13.27 -17.75 -9.27
N ILE A 275 -13.17 -18.01 -7.98
CA ILE A 275 -13.83 -17.25 -6.91
C ILE A 275 -12.75 -16.77 -5.95
N ASP A 276 -12.39 -15.49 -6.07
CA ASP A 276 -11.50 -14.88 -5.10
C ASP A 276 -12.27 -14.60 -3.79
N GLU A 277 -11.55 -14.63 -2.67
CA GLU A 277 -12.14 -14.50 -1.34
C GLU A 277 -13.38 -15.40 -1.13
N ILE A 278 -13.28 -16.65 -1.58
CA ILE A 278 -14.43 -17.60 -1.58
C ILE A 278 -15.10 -17.76 -0.19
N HIS A 279 -14.38 -17.44 0.88
CA HIS A 279 -14.91 -17.43 2.24
C HIS A 279 -16.06 -16.44 2.41
N THR A 280 -16.12 -15.37 1.61
CA THR A 280 -17.24 -14.41 1.65
C THR A 280 -18.56 -15.03 1.27
N LEU A 281 -18.54 -16.03 0.40
CA LEU A 281 -19.72 -16.81 0.00
C LEU A 281 -20.09 -17.90 1.00
N VAL A 282 -19.11 -18.38 1.79
CA VAL A 282 -19.28 -19.52 2.70
C VAL A 282 -19.56 -19.07 4.14
N GLY A 283 -18.96 -17.94 4.55
CA GLY A 283 -18.91 -17.51 5.95
C GLY A 283 -19.94 -16.50 6.39
N ALA A 284 -20.75 -16.02 5.50
CA ALA A 284 -21.69 -14.94 5.77
C ALA A 284 -22.93 -15.32 6.60
N GLY A 285 -22.96 -16.55 7.18
CA GLY A 285 -24.13 -17.12 7.88
C GLY A 285 -24.24 -16.85 9.39
N GLY A 286 -23.44 -15.97 9.99
CA GLY A 286 -23.38 -15.78 11.46
C GLY A 286 -24.13 -14.57 12.03
N GLY A 287 -24.81 -13.74 11.26
CA GLY A 287 -25.59 -12.59 11.72
C GLY A 287 -26.95 -12.51 11.04
N GLU A 288 -27.94 -11.90 11.69
CA GLU A 288 -29.24 -11.61 11.07
C GLU A 288 -29.05 -10.76 9.82
N GLY A 289 -29.10 -11.38 8.63
CA GLY A 289 -28.90 -10.74 7.33
C GLY A 289 -27.72 -11.24 6.50
N ALA A 290 -26.90 -12.18 6.98
CA ALA A 290 -25.74 -12.70 6.26
C ALA A 290 -26.14 -13.64 5.10
N MET A 291 -25.37 -13.49 3.98
CA MET A 291 -25.61 -14.21 2.73
C MET A 291 -25.24 -15.69 2.84
N ASP A 292 -26.20 -16.61 2.74
CA ASP A 292 -25.91 -18.05 2.71
C ASP A 292 -25.76 -18.57 1.27
N ALA A 293 -24.80 -18.00 0.54
CA ALA A 293 -24.45 -18.42 -0.80
C ALA A 293 -23.84 -19.83 -0.84
N ALA A 294 -23.36 -20.32 0.30
CA ALA A 294 -22.85 -21.69 0.42
C ALA A 294 -23.91 -22.74 0.05
N ASN A 295 -25.15 -22.51 0.43
CA ASN A 295 -26.25 -23.44 0.12
C ASN A 295 -26.58 -23.48 -1.38
N ILE A 296 -26.20 -22.46 -2.13
CA ILE A 296 -26.36 -22.42 -3.60
C ILE A 296 -25.21 -23.20 -4.28
N LEU A 297 -23.98 -23.07 -3.78
CA LEU A 297 -22.78 -23.72 -4.33
C LEU A 297 -22.69 -25.20 -4.01
N LYS A 298 -23.04 -25.61 -2.77
CA LYS A 298 -22.91 -26.97 -2.27
C LYS A 298 -23.56 -28.03 -3.16
N PRO A 299 -24.81 -27.88 -3.67
CA PRO A 299 -25.43 -28.88 -4.53
C PRO A 299 -24.69 -29.09 -5.85
N ALA A 300 -24.27 -28.01 -6.52
CA ALA A 300 -23.54 -28.06 -7.79
C ALA A 300 -22.14 -28.66 -7.64
N LEU A 301 -21.43 -28.30 -6.56
CA LEU A 301 -20.14 -28.90 -6.20
C LEU A 301 -20.30 -30.37 -5.80
N ALA A 302 -21.38 -30.73 -5.10
CA ALA A 302 -21.63 -32.11 -4.67
C ALA A 302 -21.88 -33.05 -5.83
N ARG A 303 -22.60 -32.60 -6.85
CA ARG A 303 -22.86 -33.37 -8.09
C ARG A 303 -21.69 -33.38 -9.06
N GLY A 304 -20.65 -32.53 -8.83
CA GLY A 304 -19.51 -32.38 -9.73
C GLY A 304 -19.84 -31.59 -11.01
N GLU A 305 -20.98 -30.90 -11.02
CA GLU A 305 -21.46 -30.06 -12.13
C GLU A 305 -20.71 -28.74 -12.22
N LEU A 306 -20.23 -28.22 -11.07
CA LEU A 306 -19.46 -27.01 -10.98
C LEU A 306 -17.98 -27.34 -10.78
N ARG A 307 -17.13 -26.77 -11.64
CA ARG A 307 -15.67 -26.74 -11.45
C ARG A 307 -15.28 -25.34 -10.99
N ALA A 308 -14.66 -25.27 -9.84
CA ALA A 308 -14.28 -24.01 -9.22
C ALA A 308 -12.84 -24.03 -8.72
N ILE A 309 -12.18 -22.89 -8.83
CA ILE A 309 -10.92 -22.56 -8.15
C ILE A 309 -11.27 -21.52 -7.09
N GLY A 310 -11.02 -21.82 -5.83
CA GLY A 310 -11.21 -20.87 -4.73
C GLY A 310 -9.88 -20.21 -4.35
N ALA A 311 -9.92 -18.99 -3.82
CA ALA A 311 -8.78 -18.35 -3.15
C ALA A 311 -9.23 -17.81 -1.80
N THR A 312 -8.39 -17.97 -0.76
CA THR A 312 -8.68 -17.49 0.61
C THR A 312 -7.39 -17.41 1.43
N THR A 313 -7.48 -16.86 2.63
CA THR A 313 -6.38 -16.91 3.60
C THR A 313 -6.45 -18.17 4.47
N LEU A 314 -5.36 -18.50 5.16
CA LEU A 314 -5.31 -19.67 6.05
C LEU A 314 -6.31 -19.56 7.19
N ASN A 315 -6.39 -18.39 7.81
CA ASN A 315 -7.33 -18.13 8.92
C ASN A 315 -8.79 -18.31 8.52
N GLU A 316 -9.15 -17.81 7.35
CA GLU A 316 -10.52 -17.92 6.81
C GLU A 316 -10.84 -19.34 6.35
N TYR A 317 -9.86 -20.04 5.78
CA TYR A 317 -10.01 -21.46 5.44
C TYR A 317 -10.33 -22.28 6.68
N GLN A 318 -9.58 -22.13 7.77
CA GLN A 318 -9.81 -22.82 9.03
C GLN A 318 -11.16 -22.46 9.65
N LYS A 319 -11.52 -21.19 9.58
CA LYS A 319 -12.77 -20.70 10.18
C LYS A 319 -14.02 -21.17 9.45
N TYR A 320 -14.00 -21.23 8.13
CA TYR A 320 -15.19 -21.44 7.29
C TYR A 320 -15.20 -22.76 6.54
N PHE A 321 -14.04 -23.24 6.03
CA PHE A 321 -13.98 -24.46 5.22
C PHE A 321 -13.73 -25.73 6.02
N GLU A 322 -12.81 -25.72 6.96
CA GLU A 322 -12.52 -26.91 7.79
C GLU A 322 -13.70 -27.33 8.66
N LYS A 323 -14.54 -26.36 9.06
CA LYS A 323 -15.76 -26.64 9.84
C LYS A 323 -16.87 -27.23 8.98
N ASP A 324 -16.87 -27.00 7.67
CA ASP A 324 -17.87 -27.56 6.76
C ASP A 324 -17.31 -28.76 5.99
N LYS A 325 -17.58 -29.95 6.56
CA LYS A 325 -17.12 -31.25 6.00
C LYS A 325 -17.60 -31.52 4.57
N ALA A 326 -18.66 -30.85 4.10
CA ALA A 326 -19.17 -31.03 2.75
C ALA A 326 -18.29 -30.30 1.75
N LEU A 327 -17.81 -29.07 2.08
CA LEU A 327 -16.88 -28.30 1.28
C LEU A 327 -15.45 -28.87 1.36
N GLU A 328 -14.97 -29.23 2.56
CA GLU A 328 -13.65 -29.82 2.76
C GLU A 328 -13.41 -31.05 1.88
N ARG A 329 -14.45 -31.90 1.70
CA ARG A 329 -14.38 -33.08 0.84
C ARG A 329 -14.37 -32.78 -0.65
N ARG A 330 -14.66 -31.55 -1.08
CA ARG A 330 -14.77 -31.16 -2.49
C ARG A 330 -13.60 -30.31 -2.97
N PHE A 331 -12.95 -29.59 -2.08
CA PHE A 331 -11.79 -28.79 -2.36
C PHE A 331 -10.49 -29.50 -1.98
N GLN A 332 -9.44 -29.25 -2.75
CA GLN A 332 -8.07 -29.68 -2.47
C GLN A 332 -7.20 -28.45 -2.28
N THR A 333 -6.52 -28.36 -1.15
CA THR A 333 -5.68 -27.22 -0.79
C THR A 333 -4.41 -27.14 -1.63
N VAL A 334 -4.06 -25.91 -2.03
CA VAL A 334 -2.78 -25.53 -2.63
C VAL A 334 -2.25 -24.35 -1.82
N MET A 335 -1.14 -24.57 -1.12
CA MET A 335 -0.50 -23.50 -0.35
C MET A 335 0.23 -22.55 -1.30
N VAL A 336 0.01 -21.25 -1.09
CA VAL A 336 0.66 -20.18 -1.83
C VAL A 336 1.48 -19.37 -0.82
N ASN A 337 2.74 -19.75 -0.72
CA ASN A 337 3.67 -19.08 0.19
C ASN A 337 4.17 -17.76 -0.40
N GLU A 338 4.67 -16.90 0.46
CA GLU A 338 5.44 -15.72 0.07
C GLU A 338 6.66 -16.17 -0.76
N PRO A 339 6.93 -15.56 -1.92
CA PRO A 339 8.12 -15.88 -2.71
C PRO A 339 9.38 -15.49 -1.95
N ASP A 340 10.48 -16.16 -2.20
CA ASP A 340 11.77 -15.75 -1.68
C ASP A 340 12.29 -14.47 -2.38
N GLU A 341 13.40 -13.92 -1.88
CA GLU A 341 14.00 -12.68 -2.40
C GLU A 341 14.31 -12.79 -3.90
N ILE A 342 14.85 -13.92 -4.35
CA ILE A 342 15.27 -14.14 -5.74
C ILE A 342 14.07 -14.23 -6.67
N ASP A 343 13.06 -14.97 -6.27
CA ASP A 343 11.81 -15.10 -7.02
C ASP A 343 11.06 -13.78 -7.07
N ALA A 344 11.01 -13.03 -5.96
CA ALA A 344 10.37 -11.72 -5.91
C ALA A 344 11.06 -10.72 -6.84
N ILE A 345 12.40 -10.68 -6.88
CA ILE A 345 13.15 -9.82 -7.82
C ILE A 345 12.84 -10.23 -9.27
N SER A 346 12.76 -11.53 -9.54
CA SER A 346 12.43 -12.03 -10.87
C SER A 346 11.02 -11.64 -11.31
N ILE A 347 10.06 -11.65 -10.39
CA ILE A 347 8.69 -11.19 -10.61
C ILE A 347 8.68 -9.69 -10.96
N LEU A 348 9.36 -8.85 -10.17
CA LEU A 348 9.42 -7.42 -10.44
C LEU A 348 10.08 -7.11 -11.80
N ARG A 349 11.17 -7.82 -12.14
CA ARG A 349 11.82 -7.70 -13.47
C ARG A 349 10.88 -8.04 -14.61
N GLY A 350 10.03 -9.03 -14.43
CA GLY A 350 9.03 -9.40 -15.44
C GLY A 350 7.88 -8.43 -15.57
N LEU A 351 7.52 -7.75 -14.49
CA LEU A 351 6.47 -6.73 -14.49
C LEU A 351 6.98 -5.34 -14.91
N LYS A 352 8.28 -5.09 -14.77
CA LYS A 352 8.95 -3.81 -14.97
C LYS A 352 8.50 -3.10 -16.25
N GLU A 353 8.53 -3.76 -17.41
CA GLU A 353 8.21 -3.16 -18.70
C GLU A 353 6.78 -2.61 -18.74
N ARG A 354 5.82 -3.27 -18.09
CA ARG A 354 4.42 -2.81 -18.01
C ARG A 354 4.27 -1.56 -17.18
N TYR A 355 4.95 -1.49 -16.02
CA TYR A 355 4.93 -0.29 -15.17
C TYR A 355 5.66 0.87 -15.82
N GLU A 356 6.79 0.60 -16.52
CA GLU A 356 7.49 1.60 -17.34
C GLU A 356 6.57 2.20 -18.40
N ASN A 357 5.81 1.37 -19.10
CA ASN A 357 4.86 1.81 -20.13
C ASN A 357 3.67 2.57 -19.56
N HIS A 358 3.16 2.12 -18.40
CA HIS A 358 2.03 2.79 -17.75
C HIS A 358 2.39 4.17 -17.24
N HIS A 359 3.51 4.29 -16.53
CA HIS A 359 3.96 5.56 -15.94
C HIS A 359 4.81 6.39 -16.89
N LYS A 360 5.25 5.82 -18.01
CA LYS A 360 6.13 6.46 -18.99
C LYS A 360 7.46 6.92 -18.37
N VAL A 361 8.01 6.12 -17.49
CA VAL A 361 9.30 6.30 -16.83
C VAL A 361 10.11 5.02 -16.99
N ARG A 362 11.42 5.12 -16.85
CA ARG A 362 12.31 3.95 -16.82
C ARG A 362 12.52 3.53 -15.37
N ILE A 363 12.56 2.22 -15.11
CA ILE A 363 12.86 1.67 -13.78
C ILE A 363 14.22 0.99 -13.86
N GLN A 364 15.17 1.39 -13.03
CA GLN A 364 16.47 0.73 -12.96
C GLN A 364 16.34 -0.66 -12.31
N ASP A 365 17.25 -1.57 -12.64
CA ASP A 365 17.27 -2.91 -12.05
C ASP A 365 17.54 -2.83 -10.53
N ASP A 366 18.43 -1.91 -10.13
CA ASP A 366 18.71 -1.65 -8.73
C ASP A 366 17.47 -1.17 -7.94
N ALA A 367 16.53 -0.47 -8.60
CA ALA A 367 15.27 -0.11 -7.98
C ALA A 367 14.39 -1.34 -7.71
N CYS A 368 14.34 -2.32 -8.63
CA CYS A 368 13.61 -3.57 -8.42
C CYS A 368 14.23 -4.36 -7.25
N ILE A 369 15.56 -4.47 -7.20
CA ILE A 369 16.27 -5.12 -6.10
C ILE A 369 16.02 -4.39 -4.78
N ALA A 370 16.09 -3.07 -4.77
CA ALA A 370 15.82 -2.25 -3.60
C ALA A 370 14.38 -2.41 -3.11
N ALA A 371 13.40 -2.44 -4.03
CA ALA A 371 11.99 -2.61 -3.68
C ALA A 371 11.74 -3.93 -2.91
N VAL A 372 12.36 -5.03 -3.35
CA VAL A 372 12.25 -6.32 -2.65
C VAL A 372 12.96 -6.27 -1.30
N LYS A 373 14.26 -5.90 -1.28
CA LYS A 373 15.08 -5.91 -0.06
C LYS A 373 14.57 -4.96 1.02
N LEU A 374 14.21 -3.74 0.63
CA LEU A 374 13.72 -2.75 1.57
C LEU A 374 12.32 -3.09 2.07
N SER A 375 11.44 -3.61 1.21
CA SER A 375 10.10 -4.03 1.64
C SER A 375 10.16 -5.23 2.58
N GLU A 376 11.01 -6.22 2.32
CA GLU A 376 11.19 -7.37 3.20
C GLU A 376 11.71 -6.94 4.58
N ARG A 377 12.67 -6.02 4.59
CA ARG A 377 13.33 -5.55 5.81
C ARG A 377 12.47 -4.59 6.63
N TYR A 378 11.74 -3.67 5.99
CA TYR A 378 11.09 -2.54 6.66
C TYR A 378 9.57 -2.61 6.71
N ILE A 379 8.93 -3.43 5.85
CA ILE A 379 7.48 -3.57 5.78
C ILE A 379 7.10 -4.98 6.20
N SER A 380 6.72 -5.14 7.48
CA SER A 380 6.43 -6.44 8.08
C SER A 380 4.95 -6.82 8.10
N ASP A 381 4.05 -5.90 7.81
CA ASP A 381 2.59 -6.07 7.82
C ASP A 381 1.99 -6.46 6.47
N ARG A 382 2.82 -6.54 5.43
CA ARG A 382 2.47 -6.94 4.06
C ARG A 382 3.41 -8.03 3.56
N PHE A 383 3.01 -8.72 2.50
CA PHE A 383 3.74 -9.87 1.95
C PHE A 383 4.27 -9.60 0.54
N LEU A 384 5.38 -10.26 0.19
CA LEU A 384 5.90 -10.28 -1.16
C LEU A 384 4.99 -11.14 -2.07
N PRO A 385 4.90 -10.83 -3.38
CA PRO A 385 5.58 -9.73 -4.06
C PRO A 385 4.84 -8.39 -4.00
N ASP A 386 3.61 -8.36 -3.52
CA ASP A 386 2.69 -7.21 -3.59
C ASP A 386 3.30 -5.92 -3.00
N LYS A 387 3.85 -6.00 -1.78
CA LYS A 387 4.50 -4.84 -1.13
C LYS A 387 5.65 -4.24 -1.95
N ALA A 388 6.41 -5.07 -2.67
CA ALA A 388 7.51 -4.60 -3.50
C ALA A 388 7.01 -4.02 -4.84
N ILE A 389 5.94 -4.58 -5.40
CA ILE A 389 5.26 -4.06 -6.58
C ILE A 389 4.66 -2.70 -6.28
N ASP A 390 3.97 -2.54 -5.15
CA ASP A 390 3.40 -1.27 -4.72
C ASP A 390 4.46 -0.17 -4.55
N LEU A 391 5.63 -0.50 -3.99
CA LEU A 391 6.74 0.45 -3.89
C LEU A 391 7.25 0.90 -5.26
N MET A 392 7.38 -0.03 -6.18
CA MET A 392 7.81 0.27 -7.55
C MET A 392 6.77 1.13 -8.28
N ASP A 393 5.49 0.82 -8.11
CA ASP A 393 4.37 1.56 -8.70
C ASP A 393 4.28 2.99 -8.15
N GLU A 394 4.35 3.16 -6.82
CA GLU A 394 4.31 4.49 -6.19
C GLU A 394 5.53 5.34 -6.55
N ALA A 395 6.75 4.75 -6.58
CA ALA A 395 7.94 5.47 -6.99
C ALA A 395 7.86 5.92 -8.45
N ALA A 396 7.35 5.06 -9.34
CA ALA A 396 7.13 5.39 -10.74
C ALA A 396 6.04 6.45 -10.92
N ALA A 397 4.95 6.37 -10.17
CA ALA A 397 3.88 7.36 -10.16
C ALA A 397 4.37 8.74 -9.67
N LYS A 398 5.18 8.76 -8.59
CA LYS A 398 5.80 9.96 -8.07
C LYS A 398 6.70 10.63 -9.11
N LEU A 399 7.60 9.86 -9.72
CA LEU A 399 8.51 10.37 -10.74
C LEU A 399 7.76 10.93 -11.97
N ARG A 400 6.68 10.26 -12.39
CA ARG A 400 5.78 10.77 -13.43
C ARG A 400 5.16 12.09 -13.04
N MET A 401 4.68 12.23 -11.81
CA MET A 401 4.09 13.48 -11.32
C MET A 401 5.13 14.61 -11.26
N GLU A 402 6.35 14.33 -10.78
CA GLU A 402 7.46 15.30 -10.77
C GLU A 402 7.83 15.75 -12.17
N ARG A 403 7.87 14.85 -13.15
CA ARG A 403 8.14 15.15 -14.53
C ARG A 403 7.04 16.02 -15.18
N ASP A 404 5.76 15.74 -14.87
CA ASP A 404 4.62 16.45 -15.45
C ASP A 404 4.35 17.78 -14.74
N SER A 405 4.93 18.01 -13.56
CA SER A 405 4.82 19.22 -12.76
C SER A 405 6.03 20.15 -12.98
N VAL A 406 5.88 21.38 -12.50
CA VAL A 406 6.98 22.36 -12.50
C VAL A 406 8.01 21.95 -11.45
N PRO A 407 9.33 21.96 -11.76
CA PRO A 407 10.37 21.64 -10.78
C PRO A 407 10.28 22.50 -9.52
N GLU A 408 10.62 21.93 -8.37
CA GLU A 408 10.51 22.61 -7.07
C GLU A 408 11.30 23.92 -7.04
N GLU A 409 12.51 23.93 -7.60
CA GLU A 409 13.34 25.12 -7.71
C GLU A 409 12.67 26.25 -8.51
N LEU A 410 12.00 25.92 -9.61
CA LEU A 410 11.28 26.90 -10.43
C LEU A 410 10.00 27.39 -9.73
N ASP A 411 9.31 26.51 -8.98
CA ASP A 411 8.13 26.88 -8.19
C ASP A 411 8.51 27.79 -7.02
N GLU A 412 9.64 27.53 -6.33
CA GLU A 412 10.15 28.41 -5.27
C GLU A 412 10.50 29.81 -5.80
N ILE A 413 11.23 29.90 -6.92
CA ILE A 413 11.54 31.18 -7.58
C ILE A 413 10.25 31.90 -7.93
N THR A 414 9.28 31.21 -8.49
CA THR A 414 7.98 31.80 -8.89
C THR A 414 7.18 32.29 -7.69
N ARG A 415 7.20 31.58 -6.56
CA ARG A 415 6.55 32.00 -5.32
C ARG A 415 7.23 33.21 -4.71
N HIS A 416 8.56 33.19 -4.64
CA HIS A 416 9.33 34.31 -4.13
C HIS A 416 9.13 35.59 -4.99
N LEU A 417 9.12 35.43 -6.30
CA LEU A 417 8.81 36.52 -7.23
C LEU A 417 7.41 37.11 -6.99
N LYS A 418 6.39 36.26 -6.80
CA LYS A 418 5.03 36.72 -6.46
C LYS A 418 4.99 37.46 -5.12
N GLN A 419 5.73 36.98 -4.12
CA GLN A 419 5.82 37.63 -2.82
C GLN A 419 6.42 39.02 -2.94
N LEU A 420 7.54 39.17 -3.63
CA LEU A 420 8.17 40.47 -3.86
C LEU A 420 7.29 41.41 -4.69
N GLN A 421 6.56 40.92 -5.67
CA GLN A 421 5.60 41.72 -6.44
C GLN A 421 4.45 42.25 -5.56
N ILE A 422 3.94 41.44 -4.64
CA ILE A 422 2.91 41.86 -3.68
C ILE A 422 3.46 42.93 -2.73
N GLU A 423 4.68 42.74 -2.22
CA GLU A 423 5.37 43.70 -1.37
C GLU A 423 5.65 45.01 -2.12
N HIS A 424 6.10 44.95 -3.33
CA HIS A 424 6.32 46.12 -4.20
C HIS A 424 5.03 46.94 -4.40
N GLU A 425 3.89 46.26 -4.71
CA GLU A 425 2.59 46.97 -4.83
C GLU A 425 2.08 47.55 -3.50
N ALA A 426 2.42 46.96 -2.36
CA ALA A 426 2.09 47.50 -1.04
C ALA A 426 2.94 48.76 -0.76
N ILE A 427 4.27 48.70 -0.97
CA ILE A 427 5.20 49.81 -0.70
C ILE A 427 5.00 50.98 -1.67
N LYS A 428 4.58 50.71 -2.90
CA LYS A 428 4.22 51.74 -3.88
C LYS A 428 3.11 52.65 -3.40
N ARG A 429 2.20 52.17 -2.51
CA ARG A 429 1.16 52.98 -1.87
C ARG A 429 1.71 53.84 -0.75
N GLU A 430 2.87 53.48 -0.19
CA GLU A 430 3.51 54.22 0.91
C GLU A 430 4.55 55.26 0.40
N ASN A 431 4.86 55.31 -0.94
CA ASN A 431 5.78 56.24 -1.59
C ASN A 431 7.22 56.18 -1.07
N ASP A 432 7.75 55.05 -0.68
CA ASP A 432 9.16 54.84 -0.28
C ASP A 432 10.01 54.52 -1.53
N GLU A 433 10.55 55.56 -2.21
CA GLU A 433 11.28 55.45 -3.46
C GLU A 433 12.54 54.56 -3.37
N ASP A 434 13.23 54.56 -2.23
CA ASP A 434 14.48 53.79 -2.09
C ASP A 434 14.21 52.27 -1.94
N LYS A 435 13.17 51.91 -1.23
CA LYS A 435 12.73 50.52 -1.15
C LYS A 435 12.14 50.03 -2.45
N ILE A 436 11.38 50.86 -3.16
CA ILE A 436 10.85 50.49 -4.50
C ILE A 436 11.99 50.16 -5.45
N LYS A 437 13.07 50.99 -5.52
CA LYS A 437 14.23 50.73 -6.38
C LYS A 437 14.96 49.42 -6.02
N LEU A 438 15.06 49.09 -4.71
CA LEU A 438 15.67 47.85 -4.25
C LEU A 438 14.83 46.64 -4.66
N LEU A 439 13.51 46.71 -4.48
CA LEU A 439 12.59 45.65 -4.88
C LEU A 439 12.55 45.46 -6.39
N ASP A 440 12.54 46.53 -7.17
CA ASP A 440 12.63 46.48 -8.64
C ASP A 440 13.87 45.72 -9.12
N LYS A 441 15.03 45.98 -8.49
CA LYS A 441 16.23 45.23 -8.80
C LYS A 441 16.14 43.74 -8.46
N GLN A 442 15.63 43.42 -7.28
CA GLN A 442 15.45 42.04 -6.87
C GLN A 442 14.43 41.29 -7.74
N ILE A 443 13.33 41.95 -8.09
CA ILE A 443 12.32 41.38 -8.99
C ILE A 443 12.93 41.14 -10.38
N ALA A 444 13.71 42.08 -10.92
CA ALA A 444 14.34 41.93 -12.22
C ALA A 444 15.36 40.77 -12.24
N GLU A 445 16.18 40.63 -11.20
CA GLU A 445 17.14 39.54 -11.06
C GLU A 445 16.40 38.16 -10.96
N LEU A 446 15.36 38.05 -10.17
CA LEU A 446 14.56 36.82 -10.04
C LEU A 446 13.75 36.51 -11.29
N GLN A 447 13.23 37.49 -12.00
CA GLN A 447 12.58 37.30 -13.31
C GLN A 447 13.51 36.73 -14.36
N GLU A 448 14.78 37.23 -14.42
CA GLU A 448 15.76 36.68 -15.34
C GLU A 448 16.13 35.23 -14.97
N GLN A 449 16.29 34.92 -13.68
CA GLN A 449 16.53 33.55 -13.21
C GLN A 449 15.34 32.66 -13.57
N GLU A 450 14.10 33.05 -13.25
CA GLU A 450 12.89 32.32 -13.57
C GLU A 450 12.80 32.01 -15.07
N ARG A 451 13.12 33.00 -15.93
CA ARG A 451 13.10 32.85 -17.39
C ARG A 451 14.14 31.84 -17.88
N GLN A 452 15.36 31.86 -17.31
CA GLN A 452 16.45 30.93 -17.67
C GLN A 452 16.10 29.51 -17.23
N PHE A 453 15.62 29.33 -16.00
CA PHE A 453 15.19 28.02 -15.49
C PHE A 453 14.00 27.46 -16.28
N ARG A 454 13.01 28.28 -16.57
CA ARG A 454 11.84 27.90 -17.37
C ARG A 454 12.22 27.47 -18.79
N ALA A 455 13.10 28.22 -19.46
CA ALA A 455 13.56 27.88 -20.80
C ALA A 455 14.33 26.55 -20.81
N LYS A 456 15.18 26.30 -19.82
CA LYS A 456 15.89 25.02 -19.66
C LYS A 456 14.92 23.87 -19.43
N TRP A 457 13.98 24.04 -18.51
CA TRP A 457 12.94 23.03 -18.21
C TRP A 457 12.06 22.70 -19.42
N GLU A 458 11.61 23.72 -20.16
CA GLU A 458 10.82 23.51 -21.39
C GLU A 458 11.61 22.79 -22.47
N ALA A 459 12.89 23.09 -22.62
CA ALA A 459 13.77 22.39 -23.56
C ALA A 459 13.92 20.90 -23.19
N GLU A 460 14.22 20.59 -21.91
CA GLU A 460 14.31 19.21 -21.43
C GLU A 460 12.96 18.48 -21.57
N ARG A 461 11.85 19.12 -21.20
CA ARG A 461 10.51 18.55 -21.30
C ARG A 461 10.13 18.19 -22.74
N ASN A 462 10.46 19.03 -23.71
CA ASN A 462 10.18 18.77 -25.11
C ASN A 462 10.95 17.55 -25.64
N LEU A 463 12.22 17.40 -25.25
CA LEU A 463 13.04 16.24 -25.61
C LEU A 463 12.49 14.95 -24.97
N VAL A 464 12.12 15.00 -23.70
CA VAL A 464 11.53 13.87 -22.97
C VAL A 464 10.20 13.46 -23.59
N ASN A 465 9.31 14.40 -23.91
CA ASN A 465 8.04 14.12 -24.55
C ASN A 465 8.23 13.45 -25.92
N LYS A 466 9.24 13.87 -26.67
CA LYS A 466 9.55 13.28 -27.99
C LYS A 466 10.04 11.82 -27.83
N ILE A 467 10.94 11.55 -26.89
CA ILE A 467 11.38 10.18 -26.58
C ILE A 467 10.18 9.28 -26.23
N GLN A 468 9.22 9.82 -25.48
CA GLN A 468 8.05 9.05 -25.09
C GLN A 468 7.08 8.80 -26.23
N GLN A 469 6.89 9.77 -27.12
CA GLN A 469 6.09 9.57 -28.32
C GLN A 469 6.70 8.46 -29.17
N ASP A 470 8.02 8.50 -29.39
CA ASP A 470 8.73 7.51 -30.17
C ASP A 470 8.64 6.10 -29.54
N LYS A 471 8.69 5.99 -28.20
CA LYS A 471 8.47 4.73 -27.48
C LYS A 471 7.04 4.18 -27.64
N GLN A 472 6.01 5.03 -27.59
CA GLN A 472 4.62 4.64 -27.86
C GLN A 472 4.42 4.14 -29.29
N ASP A 473 5.08 4.81 -30.24
CA ASP A 473 5.02 4.40 -31.64
C ASP A 473 5.71 3.04 -31.85
N ILE A 474 6.83 2.78 -31.16
CA ILE A 474 7.48 1.46 -31.13
C ILE A 474 6.54 0.39 -30.60
N GLU A 475 5.83 0.64 -29.52
CA GLU A 475 4.89 -0.33 -28.93
C GLU A 475 3.73 -0.64 -29.87
N SER A 476 3.13 0.41 -30.45
CA SER A 476 2.06 0.24 -31.43
C SER A 476 2.51 -0.54 -32.66
N LEU A 477 3.74 -0.29 -33.16
CA LEU A 477 4.32 -1.02 -34.27
C LEU A 477 4.68 -2.45 -33.93
N LYS A 478 5.14 -2.75 -32.71
CA LYS A 478 5.35 -4.13 -32.24
C LYS A 478 4.04 -4.93 -32.24
N PHE A 479 2.96 -4.30 -31.74
CA PHE A 479 1.64 -4.93 -31.75
C PHE A 479 1.13 -5.15 -33.18
N GLU A 480 1.32 -4.18 -34.09
CA GLU A 480 0.98 -4.32 -35.50
C GLU A 480 1.80 -5.46 -36.16
N ALA A 481 3.07 -5.57 -35.85
CA ALA A 481 3.94 -6.65 -36.35
C ALA A 481 3.48 -8.03 -35.89
N GLU A 482 3.10 -8.18 -34.61
CA GLU A 482 2.56 -9.45 -34.09
C GLU A 482 1.22 -9.82 -34.74
N LYS A 483 0.36 -8.81 -34.97
CA LYS A 483 -0.91 -9.01 -35.68
C LYS A 483 -0.66 -9.45 -37.11
N ALA A 484 0.24 -8.78 -37.83
CA ALA A 484 0.61 -9.11 -39.18
C ALA A 484 1.26 -10.50 -39.30
N GLU A 485 2.03 -10.92 -38.30
CA GLU A 485 2.65 -12.25 -38.21
C GLU A 485 1.59 -13.37 -38.06
N ARG A 486 0.57 -13.12 -37.22
CA ARG A 486 -0.59 -14.04 -37.07
C ARG A 486 -1.44 -14.15 -38.36
N GLU A 487 -1.50 -13.06 -39.14
CA GLU A 487 -2.20 -12.98 -40.43
C GLU A 487 -1.34 -13.53 -41.61
N GLY A 488 -0.09 -13.92 -41.36
CA GLY A 488 0.83 -14.46 -42.37
C GLY A 488 1.44 -13.41 -43.31
N ASN A 489 1.33 -12.13 -42.98
CA ASN A 489 1.87 -11.02 -43.78
C ASN A 489 3.32 -10.71 -43.41
N TYR A 490 4.23 -11.59 -43.79
CA TYR A 490 5.67 -11.47 -43.48
C TYR A 490 6.34 -10.25 -44.12
N GLY A 491 5.83 -9.74 -45.25
CA GLY A 491 6.32 -8.52 -45.87
C GLY A 491 6.15 -7.30 -44.97
N ARG A 492 4.96 -7.16 -44.36
CA ARG A 492 4.67 -6.09 -43.40
C ARG A 492 5.49 -6.23 -42.11
N VAL A 493 5.66 -7.46 -41.63
CA VAL A 493 6.50 -7.75 -40.46
C VAL A 493 7.94 -7.29 -40.68
N ALA A 494 8.51 -7.61 -41.86
CA ALA A 494 9.88 -7.20 -42.22
C ALA A 494 10.01 -5.67 -42.31
N GLU A 495 9.07 -4.99 -42.93
CA GLU A 495 9.05 -3.51 -43.02
C GLU A 495 9.03 -2.86 -41.63
N ILE A 496 8.23 -3.37 -40.73
CA ILE A 496 8.10 -2.84 -39.37
C ILE A 496 9.39 -3.16 -38.57
N ARG A 497 9.82 -4.42 -38.50
CA ARG A 497 10.94 -4.85 -37.65
C ARG A 497 12.29 -4.30 -38.11
N TYR A 498 12.56 -4.32 -39.40
CA TYR A 498 13.88 -3.91 -39.94
C TYR A 498 13.92 -2.47 -40.43
N GLY A 499 12.77 -1.83 -40.70
CA GLY A 499 12.68 -0.42 -41.13
C GLY A 499 12.31 0.49 -39.97
N LYS A 500 11.01 0.55 -39.66
CA LYS A 500 10.45 1.56 -38.76
C LYS A 500 10.93 1.47 -37.32
N LEU A 501 11.00 0.26 -36.75
CA LEU A 501 11.45 0.08 -35.36
C LEU A 501 12.93 0.48 -35.21
N LYS A 502 13.78 0.13 -36.20
CA LYS A 502 15.19 0.51 -36.15
C LYS A 502 15.43 1.99 -36.29
N GLN A 503 14.61 2.66 -37.10
CA GLN A 503 14.68 4.13 -37.26
C GLN A 503 14.27 4.83 -35.95
N LEU A 504 13.12 4.50 -35.37
CA LEU A 504 12.67 5.07 -34.11
C LEU A 504 13.65 4.82 -32.95
N GLN A 505 14.29 3.65 -32.92
CA GLN A 505 15.31 3.37 -31.91
C GLN A 505 16.53 4.29 -32.08
N SER A 506 16.99 4.53 -33.32
CA SER A 506 18.09 5.44 -33.61
C SER A 506 17.73 6.90 -33.27
N ASP A 507 16.47 7.28 -33.51
CA ASP A 507 15.97 8.63 -33.17
C ASP A 507 15.96 8.82 -31.65
N ILE A 508 15.49 7.84 -30.89
CA ILE A 508 15.53 7.84 -29.41
C ILE A 508 16.97 8.00 -28.92
N ASP A 509 17.91 7.20 -29.44
CA ASP A 509 19.31 7.26 -29.02
C ASP A 509 19.93 8.65 -29.30
N SER A 510 19.60 9.27 -30.42
CA SER A 510 20.06 10.62 -30.78
C SER A 510 19.47 11.69 -29.85
N ILE A 511 18.17 11.60 -29.51
CA ILE A 511 17.51 12.53 -28.61
C ILE A 511 18.02 12.36 -27.17
N GLN A 512 18.32 11.13 -26.73
CA GLN A 512 18.95 10.89 -25.42
C GLN A 512 20.33 11.53 -25.30
N LEU A 513 21.13 11.52 -26.38
CA LEU A 513 22.41 12.23 -26.40
C LEU A 513 22.22 13.75 -26.31
N GLN A 514 21.22 14.30 -27.01
CA GLN A 514 20.89 15.72 -26.92
C GLN A 514 20.42 16.10 -25.51
N LEU A 515 19.56 15.25 -24.88
CA LEU A 515 19.08 15.46 -23.52
C LEU A 515 20.24 15.51 -22.52
N LYS A 516 21.17 14.54 -22.59
CA LYS A 516 22.36 14.52 -21.74
C LYS A 516 23.24 15.76 -21.93
N ALA A 517 23.38 16.24 -23.16
CA ALA A 517 24.12 17.47 -23.45
C ALA A 517 23.43 18.72 -22.87
N THR A 518 22.09 18.78 -22.90
CA THR A 518 21.30 19.90 -22.35
C THR A 518 21.32 19.91 -20.82
N GLN A 519 21.35 18.74 -20.18
CA GLN A 519 21.36 18.60 -18.73
C GLN A 519 22.66 19.03 -18.07
N GLY A 520 23.81 18.88 -18.72
CA GLY A 520 25.10 19.46 -18.31
C GLY A 520 25.55 19.24 -16.87
N GLY A 521 25.07 18.14 -16.23
CA GLY A 521 25.38 17.76 -14.84
C GLY A 521 24.30 18.07 -13.80
N THR A 522 23.29 18.90 -14.11
CA THR A 522 22.11 19.16 -13.26
C THR A 522 20.86 18.93 -14.08
N ALA A 523 20.34 17.69 -14.03
CA ALA A 523 19.09 17.32 -14.67
C ALA A 523 17.90 17.94 -13.90
N MET A 524 17.05 18.69 -14.59
CA MET A 524 15.80 19.21 -14.03
C MET A 524 14.67 18.17 -14.11
N ILE A 525 14.73 17.27 -15.08
CA ILE A 525 13.75 16.20 -15.28
C ILE A 525 14.49 14.87 -15.15
N ARG A 526 14.10 14.08 -14.17
CA ARG A 526 14.55 12.69 -13.99
C ARG A 526 13.60 11.76 -14.75
N GLU A 527 14.15 10.76 -15.44
CA GLU A 527 13.38 9.80 -16.22
C GLU A 527 13.46 8.38 -15.65
N GLU A 528 14.35 8.15 -14.71
CA GLU A 528 14.63 6.80 -14.20
C GLU A 528 14.33 6.72 -12.71
N VAL A 529 13.55 5.71 -12.33
CA VAL A 529 13.34 5.33 -10.93
C VAL A 529 14.59 4.60 -10.44
N THR A 530 15.17 5.09 -9.38
CA THR A 530 16.38 4.58 -8.75
C THR A 530 16.09 3.88 -7.42
N ALA A 531 17.10 3.23 -6.84
CA ALA A 531 17.01 2.66 -5.50
C ALA A 531 16.69 3.72 -4.42
N ASP A 532 17.16 4.97 -4.62
CA ASP A 532 16.90 6.08 -3.71
C ASP A 532 15.43 6.51 -3.72
N ASP A 533 14.77 6.49 -4.89
CA ASP A 533 13.34 6.80 -5.00
C ASP A 533 12.51 5.75 -4.26
N ILE A 534 12.87 4.48 -4.38
CA ILE A 534 12.25 3.38 -3.62
C ILE A 534 12.46 3.59 -2.11
N ALA A 535 13.69 3.92 -1.70
CA ALA A 535 14.01 4.17 -0.30
C ALA A 535 13.21 5.35 0.27
N GLU A 536 12.94 6.38 -0.53
CA GLU A 536 12.11 7.51 -0.13
C GLU A 536 10.65 7.10 0.09
N VAL A 537 10.08 6.27 -0.79
CA VAL A 537 8.73 5.73 -0.62
C VAL A 537 8.64 4.87 0.64
N VAL A 538 9.63 3.98 0.86
CA VAL A 538 9.71 3.18 2.10
C VAL A 538 9.80 4.09 3.32
N SER A 539 10.59 5.16 3.26
CA SER A 539 10.70 6.14 4.36
C SER A 539 9.37 6.80 4.67
N ARG A 540 8.58 7.10 3.64
CA ARG A 540 7.25 7.70 3.80
C ARG A 540 6.25 6.73 4.42
N TRP A 541 6.26 5.47 4.02
CA TRP A 541 5.35 4.45 4.55
C TRP A 541 5.65 4.06 6.00
N THR A 542 6.94 3.94 6.31
CA THR A 542 7.40 3.42 7.60
C THR A 542 7.75 4.50 8.61
N GLY A 543 7.93 5.74 8.15
CA GLY A 543 8.48 6.84 8.96
C GLY A 543 9.98 6.70 9.25
N ILE A 544 10.67 5.74 8.63
CA ILE A 544 12.10 5.47 8.84
C ILE A 544 12.90 6.21 7.76
N PRO A 545 13.92 7.00 8.08
CA PRO A 545 14.70 7.76 7.10
C PRO A 545 15.67 6.86 6.31
N VAL A 546 15.12 5.94 5.52
CA VAL A 546 15.89 4.90 4.79
C VAL A 546 16.88 5.50 3.79
N THR A 547 16.55 6.60 3.14
CA THR A 547 17.42 7.31 2.19
C THR A 547 18.75 7.75 2.82
N ARG A 548 18.72 8.24 4.05
CA ARG A 548 19.94 8.61 4.78
C ARG A 548 20.73 7.40 5.25
N MET A 549 20.07 6.26 5.38
CA MET A 549 20.71 5.00 5.81
C MET A 549 21.50 4.31 4.70
N LEU A 550 21.12 4.46 3.43
CA LEU A 550 21.80 3.79 2.31
C LEU A 550 23.13 4.44 1.91
N GLN A 551 23.22 5.77 1.91
CA GLN A 551 24.41 6.50 1.43
C GLN A 551 25.54 6.61 2.45
N SER A 552 25.23 6.57 3.74
CA SER A 552 26.21 6.83 4.79
C SER A 552 26.42 5.67 5.78
N GLU A 553 25.74 4.54 5.60
CA GLU A 553 25.78 3.44 6.59
C GLU A 553 27.20 2.92 6.83
N ARG A 554 28.01 2.75 5.81
CA ARG A 554 29.39 2.25 5.99
C ARG A 554 30.30 3.25 6.71
N GLU A 555 30.28 4.51 6.31
CA GLU A 555 31.10 5.55 6.92
C GLU A 555 30.63 5.87 8.34
N LYS A 556 29.33 6.02 8.52
CA LYS A 556 28.75 6.25 9.85
C LYS A 556 29.05 5.12 10.82
N LEU A 557 28.88 3.86 10.42
CA LEU A 557 29.17 2.73 11.29
C LEU A 557 30.65 2.62 11.68
N LEU A 558 31.56 3.14 10.85
CA LEU A 558 32.99 3.20 11.17
C LEU A 558 33.28 4.27 12.24
N HIS A 559 32.52 5.38 12.25
CA HIS A 559 32.69 6.49 13.19
C HIS A 559 31.64 6.51 14.32
N LEU A 560 30.94 5.39 14.55
CA LEU A 560 29.85 5.31 15.52
C LEU A 560 30.28 5.65 16.94
N GLU A 561 31.51 5.24 17.37
CA GLU A 561 32.05 5.58 18.68
C GLU A 561 32.25 7.07 18.85
N GLU A 562 32.84 7.75 17.87
CA GLU A 562 33.09 9.20 17.91
C GLU A 562 31.78 9.99 18.04
N GLU A 563 30.78 9.58 17.34
CA GLU A 563 29.44 10.21 17.37
C GLU A 563 28.71 9.98 18.70
N LEU A 564 28.77 8.75 19.23
CA LEU A 564 28.17 8.46 20.53
C LEU A 564 28.89 9.23 21.66
N HIS A 565 30.21 9.43 21.57
CA HIS A 565 30.98 10.26 22.52
C HIS A 565 30.60 11.75 22.51
N GLN A 566 29.99 12.28 21.43
CA GLN A 566 29.48 13.64 21.43
C GLN A 566 28.33 13.86 22.42
N ARG A 567 27.59 12.81 22.78
CA ARG A 567 26.48 12.87 23.76
C ARG A 567 26.77 12.16 25.06
N VAL A 568 27.56 11.08 25.02
CA VAL A 568 27.84 10.24 26.18
C VAL A 568 29.30 10.42 26.60
N VAL A 569 29.48 10.93 27.76
CA VAL A 569 30.82 11.22 28.31
C VAL A 569 31.36 10.01 29.04
N GLY A 570 32.59 9.59 28.73
CA GLY A 570 33.20 8.39 29.26
C GLY A 570 32.54 7.11 28.75
N GLN A 571 32.57 6.02 29.50
CA GLN A 571 31.92 4.75 29.18
C GLN A 571 32.43 4.10 27.87
N ASP A 572 33.74 4.24 27.61
CA ASP A 572 34.37 3.80 26.34
C ASP A 572 34.06 2.34 26.01
N GLU A 573 34.10 1.46 27.01
CA GLU A 573 33.81 0.04 26.90
C GLU A 573 32.33 -0.20 26.44
N ALA A 574 31.39 0.57 27.01
CA ALA A 574 29.98 0.46 26.65
C ALA A 574 29.74 0.89 25.20
N ILE A 575 30.37 1.99 24.83
CA ILE A 575 30.24 2.54 23.47
C ILE A 575 30.86 1.58 22.44
N GLU A 576 32.07 1.03 22.77
CA GLU A 576 32.75 0.05 21.90
C GLU A 576 31.93 -1.25 21.73
N ALA A 577 31.44 -1.81 22.84
CA ALA A 577 30.62 -3.04 22.79
C ALA A 577 29.34 -2.87 21.98
N VAL A 578 28.63 -1.75 22.18
CA VAL A 578 27.41 -1.42 21.43
C VAL A 578 27.72 -1.22 19.96
N SER A 579 28.77 -0.48 19.63
CA SER A 579 29.19 -0.21 18.24
C SER A 579 29.58 -1.49 17.51
N ASN A 580 30.34 -2.38 18.17
CA ASN A 580 30.73 -3.66 17.60
C ASN A 580 29.55 -4.60 17.37
N ALA A 581 28.56 -4.64 18.26
CA ALA A 581 27.37 -5.44 18.08
C ALA A 581 26.50 -4.93 16.90
N VAL A 582 26.33 -3.61 16.81
CA VAL A 582 25.62 -2.99 15.68
C VAL A 582 26.35 -3.28 14.36
N ARG A 583 27.68 -3.15 14.31
CA ARG A 583 28.48 -3.48 13.12
C ARG A 583 28.34 -4.94 12.71
N ARG A 584 28.41 -5.90 13.64
CA ARG A 584 28.22 -7.34 13.36
C ARG A 584 26.86 -7.61 12.74
N SER A 585 25.80 -7.05 13.31
CA SER A 585 24.44 -7.21 12.80
C SER A 585 24.30 -6.62 11.38
N ARG A 586 24.85 -5.43 11.14
CA ARG A 586 24.80 -4.77 9.84
C ARG A 586 25.66 -5.43 8.77
N ALA A 587 26.75 -6.08 9.17
CA ALA A 587 27.58 -6.89 8.28
C ALA A 587 26.97 -8.25 7.94
N GLY A 588 25.78 -8.60 8.48
CA GLY A 588 25.13 -9.89 8.25
C GLY A 588 25.82 -11.08 8.95
N LEU A 589 26.66 -10.78 9.97
CA LEU A 589 27.43 -11.80 10.72
C LEU A 589 26.69 -12.28 11.98
N GLN A 590 25.41 -11.95 12.11
CA GLN A 590 24.55 -12.36 13.23
C GLN A 590 23.37 -13.20 12.72
N ASP A 591 22.77 -14.00 13.59
CA ASP A 591 21.57 -14.78 13.28
C ASP A 591 20.42 -13.85 12.83
N PRO A 592 19.92 -13.97 11.60
CA PRO A 592 18.87 -13.11 11.09
C PRO A 592 17.52 -13.25 11.81
N LYS A 593 17.39 -14.25 12.69
CA LYS A 593 16.18 -14.45 13.50
C LYS A 593 16.17 -13.62 14.76
N ARG A 594 17.31 -13.12 15.23
CA ARG A 594 17.47 -12.38 16.49
C ARG A 594 17.33 -10.87 16.30
N PRO A 595 17.05 -10.09 17.39
CA PRO A 595 17.17 -8.63 17.37
C PRO A 595 18.57 -8.16 16.93
N ILE A 596 18.68 -6.90 16.46
CA ILE A 596 19.98 -6.30 16.05
C ILE A 596 21.04 -6.48 17.14
N ALA A 597 20.67 -6.21 18.39
CA ALA A 597 21.52 -6.40 19.55
C ALA A 597 20.69 -6.45 20.85
N SER A 598 21.25 -7.05 21.88
CA SER A 598 20.63 -7.13 23.20
C SER A 598 21.70 -6.90 24.30
N PHE A 599 21.43 -5.94 25.19
CA PHE A 599 22.37 -5.53 26.21
C PHE A 599 21.76 -5.45 27.61
N ILE A 600 22.56 -5.75 28.64
CA ILE A 600 22.24 -5.37 30.00
C ILE A 600 23.28 -4.33 30.47
N PHE A 601 22.80 -3.15 30.85
CA PHE A 601 23.60 -2.06 31.38
C PHE A 601 23.52 -2.05 32.92
N LEU A 602 24.62 -2.36 33.57
CA LEU A 602 24.77 -2.38 35.03
C LEU A 602 25.43 -1.10 35.50
N GLY A 603 25.12 -0.59 36.66
CA GLY A 603 25.80 0.55 37.23
C GLY A 603 24.90 1.51 38.01
N THR A 604 25.48 2.49 38.64
CA THR A 604 24.82 3.50 39.47
C THR A 604 23.90 4.40 38.62
N THR A 605 22.98 5.10 39.25
CA THR A 605 22.13 6.08 38.59
C THR A 605 22.96 7.26 38.07
N GLY A 606 22.58 7.87 36.97
CA GLY A 606 23.23 9.07 36.42
C GLY A 606 24.56 8.84 35.72
N THR A 607 24.96 7.59 35.42
CA THR A 607 26.18 7.24 34.68
C THR A 607 26.01 7.25 33.15
N GLY A 608 24.85 7.57 32.63
CA GLY A 608 24.61 7.71 31.18
C GLY A 608 23.94 6.53 30.52
N LYS A 609 23.46 5.50 31.24
CA LYS A 609 22.79 4.31 30.65
C LYS A 609 21.63 4.67 29.69
N THR A 610 20.72 5.51 30.15
CA THR A 610 19.55 5.94 29.33
C THR A 610 19.97 6.91 28.22
N GLU A 611 21.01 7.72 28.44
CA GLU A 611 21.50 8.65 27.43
C GLU A 611 22.18 7.92 26.28
N LEU A 612 22.92 6.84 26.54
CA LEU A 612 23.47 6.00 25.50
C LEU A 612 22.37 5.36 24.64
N ALA A 613 21.28 4.91 25.26
CA ALA A 613 20.11 4.39 24.51
C ALA A 613 19.47 5.46 23.60
N LYS A 614 19.35 6.70 24.08
CA LYS A 614 18.84 7.83 23.28
C LYS A 614 19.80 8.22 22.17
N ALA A 615 21.10 8.34 22.48
CA ALA A 615 22.12 8.65 21.48
C ALA A 615 22.14 7.60 20.36
N LEU A 616 21.98 6.33 20.71
CA LEU A 616 21.92 5.23 19.77
C LEU A 616 20.65 5.32 18.90
N ALA A 617 19.49 5.66 19.48
CA ALA A 617 18.25 5.86 18.74
C ALA A 617 18.37 7.05 17.76
N GLU A 618 18.92 8.18 18.21
CA GLU A 618 19.13 9.35 17.35
C GLU A 618 20.08 9.04 16.19
N TYR A 619 21.18 8.37 16.50
CA TYR A 619 22.19 8.08 15.49
C TYR A 619 21.74 7.05 14.45
N LEU A 620 21.16 5.94 14.91
CA LEU A 620 20.74 4.86 14.00
C LEU A 620 19.43 5.13 13.28
N PHE A 621 18.52 5.87 13.93
CA PHE A 621 17.16 6.10 13.42
C PHE A 621 16.84 7.57 13.17
N ASN A 622 17.83 8.48 13.35
CA ASN A 622 17.73 9.94 13.17
C ASN A 622 16.64 10.64 14.03
N ASP A 623 16.17 9.98 15.06
CA ASP A 623 15.18 10.54 16.00
C ASP A 623 15.36 9.88 17.37
N GLU A 624 15.61 10.68 18.39
CA GLU A 624 15.70 10.19 19.77
C GLU A 624 14.38 9.59 20.30
N ASN A 625 13.25 9.97 19.66
CA ASN A 625 11.93 9.42 19.98
C ASN A 625 11.69 8.01 19.38
N MET A 626 12.61 7.52 18.57
CA MET A 626 12.62 6.11 18.13
C MET A 626 13.13 5.18 19.24
N MET A 627 12.78 5.52 20.46
CA MET A 627 13.03 4.72 21.65
C MET A 627 11.71 4.47 22.39
N THR A 628 11.45 3.20 22.70
CA THR A 628 10.35 2.79 23.57
C THR A 628 10.91 2.47 24.95
N ARG A 629 10.55 3.26 25.95
CA ARG A 629 10.96 3.03 27.34
C ARG A 629 9.83 2.36 28.12
N ILE A 630 10.14 1.27 28.77
CA ILE A 630 9.23 0.52 29.65
C ILE A 630 9.90 0.36 31.00
N ASP A 631 9.28 0.92 32.04
CA ASP A 631 9.76 0.84 33.41
C ASP A 631 9.26 -0.46 34.06
N MET A 632 10.19 -1.36 34.42
CA MET A 632 9.86 -2.67 34.97
C MET A 632 9.32 -2.61 36.40
N SER A 633 9.45 -1.49 37.08
CA SER A 633 8.81 -1.26 38.38
C SER A 633 7.28 -1.29 38.31
N GLU A 634 6.69 -1.02 37.14
CA GLU A 634 5.24 -1.15 36.90
C GLU A 634 4.79 -2.60 36.61
N TYR A 635 5.72 -3.53 36.41
CA TYR A 635 5.47 -4.92 35.98
C TYR A 635 5.95 -5.95 37.01
N GLN A 636 5.83 -5.61 38.28
CA GLN A 636 6.20 -6.49 39.39
C GLN A 636 5.16 -7.58 39.66
N GLU A 637 3.90 -7.34 39.32
CA GLU A 637 2.81 -8.27 39.54
C GLU A 637 2.45 -9.04 38.26
N LYS A 638 2.02 -10.29 38.45
CA LYS A 638 1.64 -11.17 37.33
C LYS A 638 0.60 -10.57 36.40
N PHE A 639 -0.40 -9.85 36.90
CA PHE A 639 -1.43 -9.21 36.09
C PHE A 639 -0.89 -8.05 35.26
N SER A 640 0.14 -7.38 35.71
CA SER A 640 0.78 -6.29 34.95
C SER A 640 1.48 -6.82 33.71
N VAL A 641 1.98 -8.06 33.72
CA VAL A 641 2.68 -8.68 32.59
C VAL A 641 1.80 -8.79 31.35
N SER A 642 0.49 -9.06 31.53
CA SER A 642 -0.46 -9.10 30.42
C SER A 642 -0.60 -7.76 29.69
N ARG A 643 -0.27 -6.63 30.31
CA ARG A 643 -0.26 -5.32 29.66
C ARG A 643 0.84 -5.21 28.60
N LEU A 644 1.90 -6.00 28.66
CA LEU A 644 2.97 -5.99 27.65
C LEU A 644 2.52 -6.60 26.31
N ILE A 645 1.74 -7.69 26.37
CA ILE A 645 1.31 -8.48 25.21
C ILE A 645 -0.19 -8.37 24.91
N GLY A 646 -0.96 -7.65 25.74
CA GLY A 646 -2.41 -7.52 25.68
C GLY A 646 -3.14 -8.41 26.68
N ALA A 647 -4.36 -8.02 27.04
CA ALA A 647 -5.23 -8.80 27.95
C ALA A 647 -5.80 -10.03 27.22
N PRO A 648 -6.02 -11.16 27.94
CA PRO A 648 -6.71 -12.32 27.37
C PRO A 648 -8.15 -12.02 26.98
N PRO A 649 -8.76 -12.80 26.07
CA PRO A 649 -10.16 -12.64 25.70
C PRO A 649 -11.09 -12.67 26.93
N GLY A 650 -12.00 -11.69 27.03
CA GLY A 650 -12.95 -11.55 28.11
C GLY A 650 -12.47 -10.70 29.30
N TYR A 651 -11.26 -10.19 29.30
CA TYR A 651 -10.77 -9.26 30.31
C TYR A 651 -10.84 -7.80 29.82
N VAL A 652 -10.97 -6.85 30.75
CA VAL A 652 -10.95 -5.41 30.49
C VAL A 652 -9.60 -5.04 29.84
N GLY A 653 -9.64 -4.28 28.73
CA GLY A 653 -8.44 -3.89 27.97
C GLY A 653 -8.06 -4.84 26.83
N TYR A 654 -8.85 -5.87 26.52
CA TYR A 654 -8.57 -6.78 25.39
C TYR A 654 -8.46 -6.05 24.05
N ASP A 655 -9.25 -4.99 23.83
CA ASP A 655 -9.23 -4.22 22.59
C ASP A 655 -8.06 -3.26 22.46
N GLU A 656 -7.40 -2.88 23.56
CA GLU A 656 -6.32 -1.88 23.57
C GLU A 656 -4.97 -2.42 23.03
N GLY A 657 -4.78 -3.74 23.00
CA GLY A 657 -3.50 -4.37 22.61
C GLY A 657 -2.42 -4.27 23.71
N GLY A 658 -1.27 -4.91 23.50
CA GLY A 658 -0.17 -4.87 24.45
C GLY A 658 0.73 -3.65 24.29
N GLN A 659 1.17 -3.05 25.36
CA GLN A 659 2.03 -1.83 25.32
C GLN A 659 3.33 -2.08 24.55
N LEU A 660 4.01 -3.19 24.81
CA LEU A 660 5.24 -3.56 24.12
C LEU A 660 4.98 -3.91 22.65
N THR A 661 3.98 -4.78 22.42
CA THR A 661 3.67 -5.26 21.08
C THR A 661 3.15 -4.15 20.16
N GLU A 662 2.29 -3.25 20.66
CA GLU A 662 1.81 -2.11 19.89
C GLU A 662 2.90 -1.06 19.64
N ALA A 663 3.79 -0.81 20.64
CA ALA A 663 4.89 0.14 20.48
C ALA A 663 5.85 -0.30 19.36
N VAL A 664 6.27 -1.58 19.39
CA VAL A 664 7.18 -2.13 18.37
C VAL A 664 6.48 -2.31 17.02
N ARG A 665 5.19 -2.64 17.00
CA ARG A 665 4.42 -2.70 15.76
C ARG A 665 4.36 -1.34 15.04
N ARG A 666 4.21 -0.27 15.81
CA ARG A 666 4.20 1.11 15.27
C ARG A 666 5.59 1.63 14.92
N LYS A 667 6.62 1.18 15.65
CA LYS A 667 8.01 1.56 15.47
C LYS A 667 8.89 0.31 15.40
N PRO A 668 8.83 -0.44 14.28
CA PRO A 668 9.58 -1.71 14.15
C PRO A 668 11.09 -1.51 14.10
N TYR A 669 11.53 -0.28 13.88
CA TYR A 669 12.91 0.17 13.95
C TYR A 669 13.05 1.10 15.15
N SER A 670 13.49 0.58 16.28
CA SER A 670 13.58 1.36 17.51
C SER A 670 14.51 0.72 18.52
N VAL A 671 14.92 1.51 19.49
CA VAL A 671 15.55 1.02 20.73
C VAL A 671 14.44 0.72 21.73
N VAL A 672 14.39 -0.50 22.24
CA VAL A 672 13.48 -0.88 23.32
C VAL A 672 14.26 -0.92 24.62
N LEU A 673 13.99 0.02 25.51
CA LEU A 673 14.64 0.16 26.80
C LEU A 673 13.75 -0.37 27.92
N PHE A 674 14.18 -1.45 28.57
CA PHE A 674 13.57 -1.95 29.80
C PHE A 674 14.35 -1.44 30.99
N ASP A 675 13.77 -0.51 31.73
CA ASP A 675 14.43 0.13 32.88
C ASP A 675 14.19 -0.68 34.17
N GLU A 676 15.20 -0.85 35.00
CA GLU A 676 15.16 -1.58 36.27
C GLU A 676 14.66 -3.04 36.13
N ILE A 677 15.30 -3.79 35.20
CA ILE A 677 14.89 -5.17 34.84
C ILE A 677 14.84 -6.13 36.04
N GLU A 678 15.65 -5.90 37.08
CA GLU A 678 15.64 -6.68 38.32
C GLU A 678 14.36 -6.63 39.11
N LYS A 679 13.48 -5.63 38.84
CA LYS A 679 12.15 -5.47 39.46
C LYS A 679 11.06 -6.23 38.75
N ALA A 680 11.33 -6.71 37.55
CA ALA A 680 10.33 -7.38 36.70
C ALA A 680 9.84 -8.70 37.30
N HIS A 681 8.57 -9.00 37.13
CA HIS A 681 8.03 -10.32 37.44
C HIS A 681 8.70 -11.41 36.58
N PRO A 682 8.93 -12.63 37.13
CA PRO A 682 9.58 -13.73 36.39
C PRO A 682 8.97 -14.05 35.03
N ASP A 683 7.66 -13.82 34.82
CA ASP A 683 7.00 -14.07 33.54
C ASP A 683 7.41 -13.07 32.43
N VAL A 684 7.91 -11.87 32.79
CA VAL A 684 8.48 -10.93 31.83
C VAL A 684 9.70 -11.55 31.14
N PHE A 685 10.55 -12.24 31.89
CA PHE A 685 11.73 -12.92 31.33
C PHE A 685 11.32 -14.02 30.32
N ASN A 686 10.20 -14.71 30.54
CA ASN A 686 9.69 -15.71 29.61
C ASN A 686 9.25 -15.07 28.26
N ILE A 687 8.64 -13.89 28.33
CA ILE A 687 8.28 -13.11 27.13
C ILE A 687 9.53 -12.65 26.40
N LEU A 688 10.49 -12.11 27.13
CA LEU A 688 11.75 -11.61 26.54
C LEU A 688 12.61 -12.73 25.96
N LEU A 689 12.59 -13.94 26.54
CA LEU A 689 13.26 -15.10 25.93
C LEU A 689 12.77 -15.37 24.51
N GLN A 690 11.45 -15.31 24.27
CA GLN A 690 10.91 -15.49 22.94
C GLN A 690 11.39 -14.40 21.96
N VAL A 691 11.47 -13.16 22.43
CA VAL A 691 11.97 -12.03 21.63
C VAL A 691 13.46 -12.22 21.31
N LEU A 692 14.28 -12.63 22.28
CA LEU A 692 15.72 -12.80 22.12
C LEU A 692 16.11 -14.00 21.25
N ASP A 693 15.32 -15.09 21.27
CA ASP A 693 15.58 -16.29 20.49
C ASP A 693 15.05 -16.20 19.07
N ASP A 694 13.78 -15.79 18.92
CA ASP A 694 13.05 -15.83 17.65
C ASP A 694 12.91 -14.44 16.98
N GLY A 695 13.26 -13.35 17.66
CA GLY A 695 13.07 -11.98 17.20
C GLY A 695 11.60 -11.64 16.89
N ARG A 696 10.66 -12.32 17.55
CA ARG A 696 9.23 -12.11 17.38
C ARG A 696 8.48 -12.34 18.68
N LEU A 697 7.33 -11.71 18.80
CA LEU A 697 6.43 -11.88 19.92
C LEU A 697 4.99 -11.91 19.44
N THR A 698 4.23 -12.92 19.84
CA THR A 698 2.82 -13.03 19.50
C THR A 698 1.97 -12.38 20.59
N ASP A 699 1.12 -11.44 20.20
CA ASP A 699 0.17 -10.80 21.12
C ASP A 699 -1.02 -11.72 21.44
N ASN A 700 -1.83 -11.34 22.42
CA ASN A 700 -3.01 -12.10 22.82
C ASN A 700 -4.14 -12.11 21.77
N LYS A 701 -4.03 -11.32 20.69
CA LYS A 701 -4.91 -11.35 19.52
C LYS A 701 -4.40 -12.30 18.43
N GLY A 702 -3.28 -13.01 18.68
CA GLY A 702 -2.66 -13.91 17.71
C GLY A 702 -1.81 -13.22 16.64
N ARG A 703 -1.55 -11.91 16.76
CA ARG A 703 -0.72 -11.16 15.81
C ARG A 703 0.75 -11.28 16.21
N THR A 704 1.59 -11.63 15.28
CA THR A 704 3.05 -11.72 15.48
C THR A 704 3.70 -10.37 15.21
N VAL A 705 4.43 -9.84 16.19
CA VAL A 705 5.18 -8.60 16.10
C VAL A 705 6.65 -8.92 15.91
N ASN A 706 7.29 -8.26 14.96
CA ASN A 706 8.68 -8.48 14.56
C ASN A 706 9.62 -7.55 15.34
N PHE A 707 10.58 -8.15 16.07
CA PHE A 707 11.62 -7.46 16.85
C PHE A 707 13.01 -7.54 16.21
N LYS A 708 13.17 -8.15 15.05
CA LYS A 708 14.47 -8.36 14.39
C LYS A 708 15.22 -7.07 14.09
N ASN A 709 14.48 -5.98 13.94
CA ASN A 709 15.03 -4.67 13.63
C ASN A 709 15.12 -3.76 14.88
N THR A 710 14.97 -4.31 16.08
CA THR A 710 15.07 -3.55 17.33
C THR A 710 16.40 -3.80 18.01
N ILE A 711 16.84 -2.83 18.81
CA ILE A 711 17.92 -2.98 19.76
C ILE A 711 17.31 -3.03 21.15
N ILE A 712 17.58 -4.09 21.89
CA ILE A 712 17.03 -4.31 23.22
C ILE A 712 18.07 -3.93 24.25
N ILE A 713 17.74 -2.96 25.08
CA ILE A 713 18.58 -2.50 26.18
C ILE A 713 17.82 -2.69 27.49
N MET A 714 18.44 -3.35 28.44
CA MET A 714 17.91 -3.51 29.78
C MET A 714 18.84 -2.79 30.74
N THR A 715 18.31 -1.95 31.63
CA THR A 715 19.13 -1.32 32.69
C THR A 715 18.90 -1.99 34.02
N SER A 716 19.91 -2.05 34.83
CA SER A 716 19.81 -2.54 36.19
C SER A 716 20.68 -1.71 37.12
N ASN A 717 20.18 -1.46 38.33
CA ASN A 717 20.89 -0.82 39.40
C ASN A 717 21.46 -1.85 40.40
N LEU A 718 21.41 -3.15 40.03
CA LEU A 718 21.94 -4.21 40.88
C LEU A 718 23.43 -4.03 41.10
N GLY A 719 23.87 -4.13 42.35
CA GLY A 719 25.28 -3.93 42.74
C GLY A 719 25.75 -2.47 42.74
N SER A 720 24.84 -1.48 42.53
CA SER A 720 25.23 -0.06 42.52
C SER A 720 25.93 0.41 43.78
N GLN A 721 25.45 -0.01 44.95
CA GLN A 721 26.10 0.31 46.22
C GLN A 721 27.51 -0.30 46.34
N TYR A 722 27.68 -1.54 45.90
CA TYR A 722 28.99 -2.21 45.87
C TYR A 722 29.95 -1.54 44.88
N ILE A 723 29.48 -1.13 43.74
CA ILE A 723 30.28 -0.37 42.75
C ILE A 723 30.75 0.94 43.38
N GLN A 724 29.86 1.68 44.03
CA GLN A 724 30.16 2.96 44.64
C GLN A 724 31.19 2.86 45.73
N GLU A 725 31.05 1.94 46.72
CA GLU A 725 31.97 1.73 47.80
C GLU A 725 33.39 1.37 47.31
N ARG A 726 33.48 0.61 46.20
CA ARG A 726 34.78 0.23 45.61
C ARG A 726 35.44 1.38 44.86
N PHE A 727 34.65 2.26 44.26
CA PHE A 727 35.17 3.37 43.46
C PHE A 727 35.47 4.63 44.29
N GLU A 728 34.94 4.78 45.51
CA GLU A 728 35.31 5.86 46.44
C GLU A 728 36.77 5.79 46.90
N ASN A 729 37.37 4.61 46.89
CA ASN A 729 38.76 4.36 47.37
C ASN A 729 39.75 4.08 46.21
N LEU A 730 39.46 4.52 45.00
CA LEU A 730 40.30 4.29 43.83
C LEU A 730 41.57 5.15 43.84
N ASN A 731 42.73 4.48 43.72
CA ASN A 731 44.02 5.10 43.41
C ASN A 731 44.42 4.66 41.97
N ASP A 732 45.06 5.52 41.19
CA ASP A 732 45.45 5.27 39.80
C ASP A 732 46.24 3.96 39.59
N THR A 733 46.97 3.50 40.56
CA THR A 733 47.77 2.28 40.51
C THR A 733 46.98 0.96 40.55
N ASN A 734 45.72 0.98 41.01
CA ASN A 734 44.87 -0.23 41.14
C ASN A 734 43.57 -0.20 40.34
N ARG A 735 43.42 0.76 39.43
CA ARG A 735 42.14 1.03 38.78
C ARG A 735 41.63 -0.17 37.99
N GLU A 736 42.42 -0.73 37.07
CA GLU A 736 41.99 -1.87 36.22
C GLU A 736 41.70 -3.14 37.04
N ALA A 737 42.52 -3.43 38.03
CA ALA A 737 42.33 -4.60 38.91
C ALA A 737 41.02 -4.47 39.69
N THR A 738 40.71 -3.27 40.20
CA THR A 738 39.47 -2.98 40.94
C THR A 738 38.25 -3.06 40.04
N ILE A 739 38.33 -2.55 38.81
CA ILE A 739 37.25 -2.64 37.82
C ILE A 739 36.92 -4.11 37.51
N ASN A 740 37.94 -4.93 37.24
CA ASN A 740 37.78 -6.34 36.93
C ASN A 740 37.22 -7.16 38.10
N ASP A 741 37.69 -6.91 39.34
CA ASP A 741 37.15 -7.55 40.53
C ASP A 741 35.69 -7.13 40.81
N THR A 742 35.39 -5.85 40.68
CA THR A 742 34.05 -5.32 40.86
C THR A 742 33.09 -5.91 39.82
N ARG A 743 33.51 -5.96 38.55
CA ARG A 743 32.74 -6.59 37.45
C ARG A 743 32.40 -8.04 37.77
N LYS A 744 33.38 -8.84 38.18
CA LYS A 744 33.20 -10.24 38.53
C LYS A 744 32.17 -10.41 39.65
N ASN A 745 32.25 -9.62 40.69
CA ASN A 745 31.35 -9.70 41.84
C ASN A 745 29.90 -9.25 41.45
N VAL A 746 29.78 -8.19 40.69
CA VAL A 746 28.47 -7.71 40.19
C VAL A 746 27.82 -8.73 39.26
N LEU A 747 28.60 -9.37 38.38
CA LEU A 747 28.13 -10.46 37.54
C LEU A 747 27.66 -11.67 38.36
N GLU A 748 28.33 -12.00 39.45
CA GLU A 748 27.88 -13.06 40.36
C GLU A 748 26.56 -12.70 41.06
N MET A 749 26.39 -11.44 41.46
CA MET A 749 25.12 -10.95 42.00
C MET A 749 24.01 -11.04 40.96
N LEU A 750 24.29 -10.66 39.71
CA LEU A 750 23.33 -10.73 38.62
C LEU A 750 22.88 -12.17 38.35
N LYS A 751 23.83 -13.13 38.33
CA LYS A 751 23.55 -14.57 38.17
C LYS A 751 22.66 -15.15 39.26
N LYS A 752 22.65 -14.55 40.45
CA LYS A 752 21.76 -14.97 41.57
C LYS A 752 20.36 -14.40 41.41
N THR A 753 20.23 -13.27 40.77
CA THR A 753 18.94 -12.56 40.63
C THR A 753 18.22 -12.92 39.30
N ILE A 754 18.94 -13.05 38.22
CA ILE A 754 18.40 -13.32 36.87
C ILE A 754 18.81 -14.76 36.47
N ARG A 755 17.88 -15.48 35.86
CA ARG A 755 18.10 -16.88 35.43
C ARG A 755 19.29 -16.98 34.47
N PRO A 756 20.20 -17.95 34.63
CA PRO A 756 21.33 -18.15 33.70
C PRO A 756 20.90 -18.36 32.26
N GLU A 757 19.78 -19.00 32.05
CA GLU A 757 19.17 -19.22 30.73
C GLU A 757 18.91 -17.92 29.97
N PHE A 758 18.43 -16.89 30.66
CA PHE A 758 18.19 -15.57 30.10
C PHE A 758 19.50 -14.83 29.80
N LEU A 759 20.45 -14.88 30.75
CA LEU A 759 21.74 -14.20 30.59
C LEU A 759 22.57 -14.74 29.42
N ASN A 760 22.46 -16.03 29.11
CA ASN A 760 23.15 -16.66 27.97
C ASN A 760 22.65 -16.22 26.61
N ARG A 761 21.50 -15.53 26.54
CA ARG A 761 20.89 -15.02 25.30
C ARG A 761 21.17 -13.55 25.04
N ILE A 762 21.74 -12.87 26.03
CA ILE A 762 22.13 -11.47 25.92
C ILE A 762 23.50 -11.40 25.21
N ASP A 763 23.61 -10.49 24.24
CA ASP A 763 24.84 -10.34 23.45
C ASP A 763 26.00 -9.81 24.33
N ASP A 764 25.72 -8.86 25.23
CA ASP A 764 26.74 -8.36 26.15
C ASP A 764 26.14 -7.78 27.45
N ILE A 765 26.91 -7.89 28.53
CA ILE A 765 26.59 -7.34 29.87
C ILE A 765 27.65 -6.33 30.22
N ILE A 766 27.28 -5.05 30.25
CA ILE A 766 28.17 -3.93 30.28
C ILE A 766 28.05 -3.21 31.63
N MET A 767 29.16 -2.97 32.30
CA MET A 767 29.20 -2.22 33.54
C MET A 767 29.57 -0.75 33.28
N PHE A 768 28.64 0.15 33.58
CA PHE A 768 28.84 1.59 33.56
C PHE A 768 29.61 2.03 34.80
N LEU A 769 30.69 2.75 34.58
CA LEU A 769 31.55 3.24 35.66
C LEU A 769 31.02 4.58 36.23
N PRO A 770 31.22 4.85 37.52
CA PRO A 770 30.91 6.18 38.05
C PRO A 770 31.74 7.26 37.34
N LEU A 771 31.10 8.41 37.09
CA LEU A 771 31.74 9.53 36.39
C LEU A 771 32.75 10.27 37.29
N THR A 772 33.91 10.63 36.77
CA THR A 772 34.88 11.51 37.41
C THR A 772 34.42 12.96 37.38
N LYS A 773 35.01 13.82 38.25
CA LYS A 773 34.68 15.25 38.25
C LYS A 773 34.95 15.92 36.90
N GLU A 774 36.02 15.55 36.22
CA GLU A 774 36.36 16.05 34.89
C GLU A 774 35.29 15.66 33.85
N GLN A 775 34.84 14.41 33.92
CA GLN A 775 33.74 13.92 33.05
C GLN A 775 32.42 14.64 33.33
N ILE A 776 32.13 14.99 34.61
CA ILE A 776 30.94 15.76 34.95
C ILE A 776 31.06 17.20 34.46
N ALA A 777 32.21 17.85 34.50
CA ALA A 777 32.41 19.15 33.87
C ALA A 777 32.12 19.10 32.36
N HIS A 778 32.51 18.01 31.69
CA HIS A 778 32.17 17.79 30.28
C HIS A 778 30.67 17.59 30.08
N VAL A 779 29.97 16.86 30.94
CA VAL A 779 28.48 16.75 30.89
C VAL A 779 27.80 18.10 31.04
N VAL A 780 28.32 18.94 31.99
CA VAL A 780 27.82 20.33 32.15
C VAL A 780 27.99 21.12 30.85
N THR A 781 29.15 21.03 30.21
CA THR A 781 29.42 21.72 28.94
C THR A 781 28.46 21.28 27.85
N LEU A 782 28.16 19.99 27.71
CA LEU A 782 27.19 19.48 26.74
C LEU A 782 25.77 20.01 27.02
N GLN A 783 25.35 20.08 28.26
CA GLN A 783 24.04 20.62 28.63
C GLN A 783 23.99 22.14 28.44
N MET A 784 25.05 22.87 28.71
CA MET A 784 25.16 24.31 28.44
C MET A 784 25.10 24.60 26.93
N ASN A 785 25.68 23.75 26.09
CA ASN A 785 25.53 23.86 24.64
C ASN A 785 24.07 23.71 24.19
N SER A 786 23.28 22.87 24.85
CA SER A 786 21.85 22.74 24.59
C SER A 786 21.10 24.00 24.99
N VAL A 787 21.47 24.63 26.11
CA VAL A 787 20.92 25.94 26.54
C VAL A 787 21.29 27.03 25.54
N LYS A 788 22.54 27.04 25.07
CA LYS A 788 23.03 27.98 24.07
C LYS A 788 22.17 27.90 22.78
N LYS A 789 21.97 26.72 22.24
CA LYS A 789 21.11 26.53 21.07
C LYS A 789 19.68 27.00 21.29
N MET A 790 19.12 26.77 22.48
CA MET A 790 17.77 27.26 22.83
C MET A 790 17.70 28.78 22.84
N LEU A 791 18.74 29.47 23.33
CA LEU A 791 18.81 30.93 23.36
C LEU A 791 19.09 31.53 21.97
N GLU A 792 19.88 30.89 21.15
CA GLU A 792 20.12 31.27 19.76
C GLU A 792 18.82 31.34 18.96
N THR A 793 17.87 30.43 19.18
CA THR A 793 16.53 30.48 18.55
C THR A 793 15.73 31.71 18.97
N GLN A 794 16.07 32.34 20.10
CA GLN A 794 15.44 33.56 20.61
C GLN A 794 16.26 34.82 20.28
N GLY A 795 17.38 34.65 19.56
CA GLY A 795 18.25 35.74 19.13
C GLY A 795 19.27 36.20 20.18
N PHE A 796 19.59 35.37 21.17
CA PHE A 796 20.62 35.62 22.18
C PHE A 796 21.79 34.68 22.00
N THR A 797 23.03 35.16 22.18
CA THR A 797 24.22 34.34 22.18
C THR A 797 24.70 34.12 23.63
N LEU A 798 25.00 32.88 23.99
CA LEU A 798 25.48 32.51 25.32
C LEU A 798 26.95 32.03 25.24
N GLU A 799 27.79 32.54 26.13
CA GLU A 799 29.17 32.10 26.35
C GLU A 799 29.42 31.85 27.86
N TRP A 800 30.44 31.09 28.21
CA TRP A 800 30.75 30.77 29.59
C TRP A 800 32.24 30.61 29.82
N THR A 801 32.67 30.86 31.04
CA THR A 801 34.04 30.63 31.47
C THR A 801 34.26 29.22 32.00
N PRO A 802 35.52 28.67 32.00
CA PRO A 802 35.82 27.40 32.60
C PRO A 802 35.48 27.35 34.08
N GLU A 803 35.59 28.46 34.79
CA GLU A 803 35.26 28.63 36.21
C GLU A 803 33.77 28.45 36.46
N ALA A 804 32.92 28.95 35.57
CA ALA A 804 31.47 28.75 35.65
C ALA A 804 31.11 27.26 35.46
N ILE A 805 31.74 26.56 34.51
CA ILE A 805 31.53 25.13 34.31
C ILE A 805 31.96 24.35 35.56
N SER A 806 33.11 24.66 36.12
CA SER A 806 33.60 23.98 37.33
C SER A 806 32.66 24.22 38.52
N TYR A 807 32.14 25.44 38.67
CA TYR A 807 31.17 25.75 39.71
C TYR A 807 29.87 24.94 39.57
N ILE A 808 29.32 24.90 38.36
CA ILE A 808 28.08 24.12 38.07
C ILE A 808 28.34 22.64 38.29
N ALA A 809 29.51 22.12 37.87
CA ALA A 809 29.88 20.74 38.05
C ALA A 809 29.98 20.36 39.55
N ASP A 810 30.61 21.19 40.38
CA ASP A 810 30.71 20.95 41.84
C ASP A 810 29.31 21.00 42.51
N LYS A 811 28.41 21.86 42.07
CA LYS A 811 27.04 21.91 42.60
C LYS A 811 26.12 20.82 42.05
N GLY A 812 26.40 20.33 40.85
CA GLY A 812 25.66 19.28 40.17
C GLY A 812 26.22 17.89 40.38
N TYR A 813 27.31 17.72 41.06
CA TYR A 813 27.90 16.40 41.38
C TYR A 813 27.34 15.85 42.70
N ASP A 814 26.81 14.63 42.58
CA ASP A 814 26.40 13.85 43.75
C ASP A 814 26.96 12.41 43.61
N PRO A 815 27.71 11.91 44.60
CA PRO A 815 28.25 10.56 44.53
C PRO A 815 27.20 9.45 44.35
N GLU A 816 25.99 9.62 44.87
CA GLU A 816 24.90 8.63 44.75
C GLU A 816 24.15 8.75 43.45
N PHE A 817 23.96 9.98 42.96
CA PHE A 817 23.11 10.25 41.77
C PHE A 817 23.90 10.62 40.51
N GLY A 818 25.22 10.65 40.57
CA GLY A 818 26.11 10.93 39.43
C GLY A 818 25.85 12.29 38.80
N ALA A 819 25.65 12.31 37.48
CA ALA A 819 25.35 13.53 36.73
C ALA A 819 23.86 13.92 36.73
N ARG A 820 22.96 13.16 37.38
CA ARG A 820 21.52 13.45 37.36
C ARG A 820 21.17 14.82 37.94
N PRO A 821 21.81 15.31 39.01
CA PRO A 821 21.52 16.65 39.53
C PRO A 821 22.06 17.81 38.68
N VAL A 822 22.96 17.59 37.72
CA VAL A 822 23.51 18.63 36.83
C VAL A 822 22.43 19.43 36.15
N LYS A 823 21.40 18.76 35.60
CA LYS A 823 20.30 19.42 34.93
C LYS A 823 19.52 20.35 35.85
N ARG A 824 19.37 19.95 37.13
CA ARG A 824 18.69 20.75 38.12
C ARG A 824 19.58 21.94 38.54
N ALA A 825 20.90 21.72 38.68
CA ALA A 825 21.85 22.79 38.95
C ALA A 825 21.83 23.86 37.82
N ILE A 826 21.86 23.45 36.57
CA ILE A 826 21.75 24.38 35.43
C ILE A 826 20.41 25.13 35.47
N GLN A 827 19.30 24.46 35.77
CA GLN A 827 18.02 25.11 35.91
C GLN A 827 17.98 26.15 37.01
N GLU A 828 18.51 25.80 38.18
CA GLU A 828 18.49 26.62 39.37
C GLU A 828 19.43 27.82 39.28
N TYR A 829 20.67 27.57 38.89
CA TYR A 829 21.74 28.59 38.94
C TYR A 829 21.92 29.33 37.62
N VAL A 830 21.53 28.77 36.48
CA VAL A 830 21.70 29.41 35.17
C VAL A 830 20.37 29.90 34.63
N LEU A 831 19.41 28.98 34.36
CA LEU A 831 18.19 29.34 33.64
C LEU A 831 17.28 30.29 34.42
N ASN A 832 17.13 30.08 35.74
CA ASN A 832 16.32 30.95 36.60
C ASN A 832 16.85 32.39 36.65
N GLU A 833 18.16 32.56 36.83
CA GLU A 833 18.79 33.87 36.91
C GLU A 833 18.84 34.55 35.55
N LEU A 834 19.15 33.78 34.48
CA LEU A 834 19.12 34.29 33.12
C LEU A 834 17.70 34.75 32.71
N SER A 835 16.67 33.99 33.06
CA SER A 835 15.29 34.35 32.73
C SER A 835 14.85 35.68 33.39
N LYS A 836 15.27 35.95 34.65
CA LYS A 836 15.01 37.24 35.31
C LYS A 836 15.67 38.37 34.53
N LYS A 837 16.95 38.23 34.17
CA LYS A 837 17.73 39.25 33.46
C LYS A 837 17.21 39.50 32.02
N LEU A 838 16.70 38.48 31.37
CA LEU A 838 16.03 38.64 30.07
C LEU A 838 14.70 39.39 30.17
N LEU A 839 13.94 39.14 31.24
CA LEU A 839 12.65 39.84 31.49
C LEU A 839 12.82 41.28 31.96
N THR A 840 13.93 41.60 32.65
CA THR A 840 14.26 42.97 33.09
C THR A 840 14.97 43.79 32.04
N GLU A 841 15.21 43.21 30.84
CA GLU A 841 15.95 43.85 29.74
C GLU A 841 17.39 44.31 30.14
N GLU A 842 17.96 43.65 31.16
CA GLU A 842 19.33 43.95 31.60
C GLU A 842 20.37 43.33 30.65
N VAL A 843 19.93 42.47 29.73
CA VAL A 843 20.77 41.76 28.76
C VAL A 843 20.44 42.24 27.37
N LEU A 844 21.47 42.74 26.66
CA LEU A 844 21.34 43.25 25.27
C LEU A 844 21.45 42.10 24.25
N ARG A 845 20.57 42.10 23.25
CA ARG A 845 20.57 41.10 22.17
C ARG A 845 21.81 41.15 21.26
N GLU A 846 22.42 42.34 21.20
CA GLU A 846 23.54 42.61 20.31
C GLU A 846 24.92 42.11 20.81
N LYS A 847 24.98 41.68 22.07
CA LYS A 847 26.23 41.21 22.70
C LYS A 847 26.01 39.81 23.32
N PRO A 848 27.07 38.96 23.33
CA PRO A 848 26.97 37.68 24.00
C PRO A 848 26.79 37.84 25.50
N VAL A 849 25.96 37.00 26.08
CA VAL A 849 25.77 36.86 27.52
C VAL A 849 26.87 35.94 28.03
N ILE A 850 27.76 36.45 28.87
CA ILE A 850 28.85 35.68 29.46
C ILE A 850 28.44 35.21 30.85
N VAL A 851 28.49 33.89 31.08
CA VAL A 851 28.31 33.29 32.41
C VAL A 851 29.68 33.06 33.03
N ASP A 852 29.93 33.73 34.15
CA ASP A 852 31.19 33.65 34.90
C ASP A 852 30.95 33.25 36.36
N ALA A 853 31.96 32.74 37.02
CA ALA A 853 31.91 32.45 38.45
C ALA A 853 32.87 33.36 39.23
N ILE A 854 32.35 34.31 40.01
CA ILE A 854 33.09 35.29 40.80
C ILE A 854 32.67 35.12 42.25
N ASP A 855 33.64 35.02 43.17
CA ASP A 855 33.43 34.91 44.61
C ASP A 855 32.39 33.83 45.03
N GLY A 856 32.40 32.70 44.33
CA GLY A 856 31.52 31.56 44.64
C GLY A 856 30.06 31.72 44.23
N ASN A 857 29.76 32.69 43.32
CA ASN A 857 28.46 32.86 42.72
C ASN A 857 28.55 33.01 41.18
N LEU A 858 27.51 32.60 40.46
CA LEU A 858 27.43 32.82 39.01
C LEU A 858 26.99 34.27 38.73
N VAL A 859 27.74 34.93 37.88
CA VAL A 859 27.48 36.28 37.42
C VAL A 859 27.23 36.27 35.92
N PHE A 860 26.23 37.04 35.48
CA PHE A 860 25.86 37.16 34.07
C PHE A 860 26.13 38.63 33.64
N HIS A 861 26.92 38.80 32.63
CA HIS A 861 27.23 40.11 32.05
C HIS A 861 27.28 40.01 30.52
N ASN A 862 27.06 41.19 29.87
CA ASN A 862 27.17 41.34 28.40
C ASN A 862 28.50 41.98 28.02
#